data_372835b483c5c55dd8cafed3a61c9304
#
_entry.id   372835b483c5c55dd8cafed3a61c9304
#
_cell.length_a   1.000
_cell.length_b   1.000
_cell.length_c   1.000
_cell.angle_alpha   90.00
_cell.angle_beta   90.00
_cell.angle_gamma   90.00
#
_symmetry.space_group_name_H-M   'P 1'
#
loop_
_entity.id
_entity.type
_entity.pdbx_description
1 polymer ?
#
loop_
_entity_poly.entity_id
_entity_poly.type
_entity_poly.pdbx_seq_one_letter_code
_entity_poly.pdbx_strand_id
1 'polypeptide(L)'
;MARFWDGCKKSIYVVLFAVVIPLSAYIFYGALDTLDGAAALQGLLHGKMVPAVLLGTSFLLGLFLLGVFRRLIPEIEKRARWAVPALIALMALLQILTVLLIRTSLRYDHLKIFDTAAALLEQDTVADTHFRSYFMKYPNNLPMCLFTYFWLRLAQLLHIPRDFWMEYVKLINIVFMNLGMWCGYRILCRHRSRGAGIRYLLLLLVNPLWYLLVEMYYTSTLSLAFSMGAIWVFDCAGRTRSRRKKYLLYFLTGILLAAGYEIRATVIITAAALLVYAALQVKSLGDLKKTGAVLAVLLGAVLALGIYGKAEERYAGFDPSETGYPTVHWIMMSFQGDGQYNSADDAYTGSFSTKEERTEADVQRLRERIGQMGPGGLLTLFRNKLRVAFSDGTDDYASLFLTMRETSPVQKYMNGSRGDYLAFYLHGYHGLLCGLVLLAFLFRAFRGKRCFLDVVSLNLCGAYLFYLIWEVDDAYSIPFMLLFLMMEAVGMELVEDGFARIQEKARTVRFAPAAAAAGLLAVFAGVAAVGRSGAPVREYAVLQDQETSRDLLLQTDFSQTFRTGKPFDHVDLWVANWDGAANDSVYELRILEEDGTVAARAEIIGAQAPCINAYTVSFARVVPEAEQTYTLEIRLTNPDCAIKTDFLYYGTGVWDMYGDGALYAPEEIPNVDLAFAVYEQK
;
A
#
# COMPACT_ATOMS: atom_id res chain seq x y z
N MET A 1 -26.97 -39.13 -2.84
CA MET A 1 -26.01 -38.26 -2.11
C MET A 1 -24.80 -37.88 -2.96
N ALA A 2 -24.02 -38.77 -3.57
CA ALA A 2 -22.84 -38.41 -4.37
C ALA A 2 -23.16 -37.47 -5.55
N ARG A 3 -24.24 -37.77 -6.32
CA ARG A 3 -24.71 -36.86 -7.42
C ARG A 3 -25.14 -35.47 -6.93
N PHE A 4 -25.74 -35.41 -5.74
CA PHE A 4 -26.11 -34.11 -5.12
C PHE A 4 -24.87 -33.29 -4.79
N TRP A 5 -23.87 -33.88 -4.14
CA TRP A 5 -22.61 -33.20 -3.83
C TRP A 5 -21.83 -32.74 -5.07
N ASP A 6 -21.82 -33.57 -6.13
CA ASP A 6 -21.21 -33.15 -7.40
C ASP A 6 -21.98 -32.01 -8.09
N GLY A 7 -23.32 -32.02 -7.94
CA GLY A 7 -24.15 -30.87 -8.37
C GLY A 7 -23.79 -29.59 -7.62
N CYS A 8 -23.78 -29.62 -6.28
CA CYS A 8 -23.42 -28.46 -5.44
C CYS A 8 -22.03 -27.90 -5.78
N LYS A 9 -21.05 -28.79 -5.96
CA LYS A 9 -19.68 -28.40 -6.35
C LYS A 9 -19.65 -27.71 -7.71
N LYS A 10 -20.37 -28.24 -8.71
CA LYS A 10 -20.47 -27.59 -10.02
C LYS A 10 -21.11 -26.21 -9.90
N SER A 11 -22.18 -26.07 -9.12
CA SER A 11 -22.84 -24.78 -8.89
C SER A 11 -21.90 -23.77 -8.25
N ILE A 12 -21.12 -24.16 -7.22
CA ILE A 12 -20.13 -23.26 -6.60
C ILE A 12 -19.09 -22.78 -7.62
N TYR A 13 -18.58 -23.64 -8.49
CA TYR A 13 -17.64 -23.25 -9.54
C TYR A 13 -18.27 -22.35 -10.60
N VAL A 14 -19.52 -22.62 -11.00
CA VAL A 14 -20.25 -21.75 -11.91
C VAL A 14 -20.42 -20.37 -11.30
N VAL A 15 -20.87 -20.30 -10.05
CA VAL A 15 -21.04 -19.00 -9.33
C VAL A 15 -19.69 -18.30 -9.19
N LEU A 16 -18.62 -18.98 -8.78
CA LEU A 16 -17.29 -18.40 -8.65
C LEU A 16 -16.86 -17.69 -9.95
N PHE A 17 -16.91 -18.39 -11.09
CA PHE A 17 -16.46 -17.82 -12.35
C PHE A 17 -17.47 -16.83 -12.96
N ALA A 18 -18.77 -17.00 -12.70
CA ALA A 18 -19.80 -16.02 -13.09
C ALA A 18 -19.64 -14.68 -12.35
N VAL A 19 -19.00 -14.66 -11.18
CA VAL A 19 -18.71 -13.45 -10.41
C VAL A 19 -17.33 -12.92 -10.76
N VAL A 20 -16.27 -13.73 -10.66
CA VAL A 20 -14.90 -13.24 -10.76
C VAL A 20 -14.53 -12.76 -12.17
N ILE A 21 -15.09 -13.37 -13.23
CA ILE A 21 -14.78 -12.97 -14.62
C ILE A 21 -15.31 -11.57 -14.95
N PRO A 22 -16.61 -11.25 -14.74
CA PRO A 22 -17.10 -9.90 -15.02
C PRO A 22 -16.39 -8.82 -14.18
N LEU A 23 -16.13 -9.10 -12.89
CA LEU A 23 -15.42 -8.16 -12.03
C LEU A 23 -13.98 -7.94 -12.50
N SER A 24 -13.24 -9.02 -12.85
CA SER A 24 -11.89 -8.89 -13.42
C SER A 24 -11.88 -8.19 -14.78
N ALA A 25 -12.90 -8.39 -15.61
CA ALA A 25 -13.01 -7.68 -16.88
C ALA A 25 -13.24 -6.17 -16.66
N TYR A 26 -14.03 -5.81 -15.66
CA TYR A 26 -14.25 -4.42 -15.29
C TYR A 26 -12.98 -3.79 -14.70
N ILE A 27 -12.27 -4.49 -13.83
CA ILE A 27 -10.97 -4.05 -13.26
C ILE A 27 -9.94 -3.86 -14.39
N PHE A 28 -9.86 -4.80 -15.33
CA PHE A 28 -8.97 -4.66 -16.49
C PHE A 28 -9.31 -3.43 -17.34
N TYR A 29 -10.59 -3.17 -17.58
CA TYR A 29 -11.01 -1.94 -18.25
C TYR A 29 -10.58 -0.69 -17.47
N GLY A 30 -10.79 -0.66 -16.16
CA GLY A 30 -10.35 0.43 -15.29
C GLY A 30 -8.83 0.65 -15.31
N ALA A 31 -8.05 -0.43 -15.28
CA ALA A 31 -6.59 -0.38 -15.36
C ALA A 31 -6.06 0.21 -16.68
N LEU A 32 -6.85 0.17 -17.75
CA LEU A 32 -6.52 0.82 -19.02
C LEU A 32 -7.00 2.28 -19.09
N ASP A 33 -7.78 2.76 -18.13
CA ASP A 33 -8.43 4.07 -18.16
C ASP A 33 -7.93 5.01 -17.05
N THR A 34 -6.81 4.68 -16.40
CA THR A 34 -6.20 5.50 -15.35
C THR A 34 -4.72 5.74 -15.63
N LEU A 35 -4.23 6.93 -15.29
CA LEU A 35 -2.84 7.37 -15.35
C LEU A 35 -2.48 8.15 -14.08
N ASP A 36 -3.00 7.75 -12.93
CA ASP A 36 -2.73 8.40 -11.67
C ASP A 36 -1.23 8.44 -11.39
N GLY A 37 -0.74 9.54 -10.81
CA GLY A 37 0.69 9.77 -10.63
C GLY A 37 1.49 10.15 -11.89
N ALA A 38 0.85 10.27 -13.08
CA ALA A 38 1.48 10.68 -14.34
C ALA A 38 0.85 11.97 -14.91
N ALA A 39 0.92 13.06 -14.13
CA ALA A 39 0.18 14.30 -14.38
C ALA A 39 0.44 14.93 -15.76
N ALA A 40 1.69 14.93 -16.25
CA ALA A 40 2.02 15.48 -17.56
C ALA A 40 1.39 14.66 -18.69
N LEU A 41 1.30 13.34 -18.54
CA LEU A 41 0.66 12.45 -19.50
C LEU A 41 -0.86 12.56 -19.45
N GLN A 42 -1.46 12.72 -18.27
CA GLN A 42 -2.89 12.99 -18.11
C GLN A 42 -3.30 14.28 -18.83
N GLY A 43 -2.46 15.33 -18.75
CA GLY A 43 -2.70 16.60 -19.43
C GLY A 43 -2.70 16.50 -20.97
N LEU A 44 -1.97 15.55 -21.53
CA LEU A 44 -1.81 15.37 -22.97
C LEU A 44 -2.72 14.29 -23.58
N LEU A 45 -2.95 13.22 -22.86
CA LEU A 45 -3.76 12.11 -23.31
C LEU A 45 -5.20 12.28 -22.82
N HIS A 46 -6.12 12.61 -23.72
CA HIS A 46 -7.52 12.83 -23.37
C HIS A 46 -8.43 11.68 -23.84
N GLY A 47 -9.44 11.35 -23.03
CA GLY A 47 -10.51 10.47 -23.39
C GLY A 47 -10.05 9.09 -23.88
N LYS A 48 -10.43 8.68 -25.07
CA LYS A 48 -10.14 7.35 -25.63
C LYS A 48 -8.66 7.09 -25.94
N MET A 49 -7.78 8.09 -25.87
CA MET A 49 -6.35 7.89 -26.13
C MET A 49 -5.66 7.15 -24.98
N VAL A 50 -6.04 7.40 -23.73
CA VAL A 50 -5.46 6.73 -22.56
C VAL A 50 -5.61 5.21 -22.65
N PRO A 51 -6.82 4.64 -22.81
CA PRO A 51 -6.99 3.21 -22.95
C PRO A 51 -6.20 2.59 -24.11
N ALA A 52 -6.13 3.29 -25.26
CA ALA A 52 -5.42 2.80 -26.42
C ALA A 52 -3.90 2.73 -26.18
N VAL A 53 -3.32 3.76 -25.56
CA VAL A 53 -1.89 3.82 -25.25
C VAL A 53 -1.53 2.78 -24.19
N LEU A 54 -2.30 2.67 -23.12
CA LEU A 54 -2.04 1.68 -22.07
C LEU A 54 -2.23 0.24 -22.57
N LEU A 55 -3.27 -0.04 -23.35
CA LEU A 55 -3.46 -1.35 -23.96
C LEU A 55 -2.29 -1.70 -24.87
N GLY A 56 -1.86 -0.76 -25.73
CA GLY A 56 -0.69 -0.94 -26.59
C GLY A 56 0.59 -1.19 -25.80
N THR A 57 0.83 -0.41 -24.75
CA THR A 57 2.00 -0.58 -23.85
C THR A 57 1.97 -1.94 -23.15
N SER A 58 0.84 -2.31 -22.55
CA SER A 58 0.65 -3.61 -21.87
C SER A 58 0.87 -4.78 -22.84
N PHE A 59 0.36 -4.68 -24.06
CA PHE A 59 0.54 -5.70 -25.09
C PHE A 59 2.01 -5.83 -25.52
N LEU A 60 2.68 -4.71 -25.81
CA LEU A 60 4.10 -4.69 -26.19
C LEU A 60 4.98 -5.22 -25.04
N LEU A 61 4.71 -4.81 -23.82
CA LEU A 61 5.41 -5.30 -22.61
C LEU A 61 5.21 -6.81 -22.47
N GLY A 62 3.99 -7.30 -22.62
CA GLY A 62 3.66 -8.72 -22.57
C GLY A 62 4.42 -9.53 -23.62
N LEU A 63 4.48 -9.07 -24.88
CA LEU A 63 5.24 -9.71 -25.95
C LEU A 63 6.76 -9.71 -25.67
N PHE A 64 7.28 -8.59 -25.17
CA PHE A 64 8.70 -8.48 -24.80
C PHE A 64 9.05 -9.46 -23.67
N LEU A 65 8.30 -9.43 -22.56
CA LEU A 65 8.52 -10.32 -21.42
C LEU A 65 8.36 -11.79 -21.80
N LEU A 66 7.37 -12.12 -22.62
CA LEU A 66 7.19 -13.47 -23.15
C LEU A 66 8.43 -13.95 -23.92
N GLY A 67 8.98 -13.09 -24.79
CA GLY A 67 10.18 -13.41 -25.56
C GLY A 67 11.43 -13.61 -24.70
N VAL A 68 11.59 -12.78 -23.64
CA VAL A 68 12.68 -12.90 -22.67
C VAL A 68 12.52 -14.15 -21.82
N PHE A 69 11.33 -14.38 -21.27
CA PHE A 69 11.06 -15.49 -20.34
C PHE A 69 11.18 -16.86 -21.04
N ARG A 70 10.76 -16.97 -22.29
CA ARG A 70 10.97 -18.21 -23.09
C ARG A 70 12.44 -18.60 -23.20
N ARG A 71 13.36 -17.65 -23.14
CA ARG A 71 14.81 -17.92 -23.19
C ARG A 71 15.37 -18.18 -21.78
N LEU A 72 14.93 -17.41 -20.80
CA LEU A 72 15.48 -17.46 -19.43
C LEU A 72 14.97 -18.65 -18.63
N ILE A 73 13.66 -18.99 -18.71
CA ILE A 73 13.05 -20.02 -17.87
C ILE A 73 13.76 -21.38 -18.04
N PRO A 74 14.00 -21.90 -19.26
CA PRO A 74 14.70 -23.19 -19.41
C PRO A 74 16.12 -23.18 -18.84
N GLU A 75 16.84 -22.05 -18.95
CA GLU A 75 18.21 -21.93 -18.41
C GLU A 75 18.20 -21.87 -16.89
N ILE A 76 17.24 -21.17 -16.30
CA ILE A 76 17.03 -21.12 -14.85
C ILE A 76 16.62 -22.50 -14.32
N GLU A 77 15.73 -23.21 -15.04
CA GLU A 77 15.30 -24.57 -14.64
C GLU A 77 16.43 -25.58 -14.60
N LYS A 78 17.32 -25.56 -15.61
CA LYS A 78 18.51 -26.42 -15.64
C LYS A 78 19.40 -26.23 -14.42
N ARG A 79 19.46 -25.01 -13.88
CA ARG A 79 20.30 -24.62 -12.74
C ARG A 79 19.48 -24.22 -11.52
N ALA A 80 18.23 -24.64 -11.41
CA ALA A 80 17.26 -24.13 -10.43
C ALA A 80 17.74 -24.21 -8.98
N ARG A 81 18.63 -25.16 -8.64
CA ARG A 81 19.21 -25.30 -7.31
C ARG A 81 19.97 -24.04 -6.87
N TRP A 82 20.61 -23.32 -7.81
CA TRP A 82 21.43 -22.14 -7.55
C TRP A 82 20.76 -20.88 -8.09
N ALA A 83 20.15 -20.95 -9.27
CA ALA A 83 19.59 -19.79 -9.95
C ALA A 83 18.34 -19.23 -9.22
N VAL A 84 17.48 -20.08 -8.64
CA VAL A 84 16.31 -19.61 -7.90
C VAL A 84 16.70 -18.93 -6.59
N PRO A 85 17.57 -19.49 -5.72
CA PRO A 85 18.05 -18.74 -4.55
C PRO A 85 18.78 -17.45 -4.93
N ALA A 86 19.59 -17.45 -5.99
CA ALA A 86 20.28 -16.25 -6.45
C ALA A 86 19.29 -15.16 -6.91
N LEU A 87 18.22 -15.54 -7.61
CA LEU A 87 17.16 -14.61 -8.02
C LEU A 87 16.43 -14.01 -6.82
N ILE A 88 16.08 -14.82 -5.83
CA ILE A 88 15.46 -14.35 -4.58
C ILE A 88 16.43 -13.43 -3.81
N ALA A 89 17.69 -13.80 -3.72
CA ALA A 89 18.72 -12.99 -3.07
C ALA A 89 18.94 -11.64 -3.80
N LEU A 90 18.91 -11.63 -5.13
CA LEU A 90 18.97 -10.41 -5.92
C LEU A 90 17.78 -9.49 -5.61
N MET A 91 16.57 -10.01 -5.60
CA MET A 91 15.38 -9.22 -5.25
C MET A 91 15.46 -8.66 -3.83
N ALA A 92 15.86 -9.50 -2.85
CA ALA A 92 16.06 -9.04 -1.48
C ALA A 92 17.16 -7.98 -1.36
N LEU A 93 18.25 -8.11 -2.11
CA LEU A 93 19.32 -7.11 -2.17
C LEU A 93 18.81 -5.79 -2.74
N LEU A 94 18.05 -5.81 -3.82
CA LEU A 94 17.45 -4.60 -4.39
C LEU A 94 16.49 -3.93 -3.40
N GLN A 95 15.68 -4.70 -2.67
CA GLN A 95 14.80 -4.20 -1.62
C GLN A 95 15.59 -3.55 -0.46
N ILE A 96 16.67 -4.20 -0.01
CA ILE A 96 17.55 -3.66 1.04
C ILE A 96 18.20 -2.35 0.54
N LEU A 97 18.66 -2.32 -0.70
CA LEU A 97 19.23 -1.10 -1.28
C LEU A 97 18.18 0.03 -1.38
N THR A 98 16.93 -0.28 -1.68
CA THR A 98 15.83 0.71 -1.65
C THR A 98 15.73 1.35 -0.27
N VAL A 99 15.61 0.55 0.79
CA VAL A 99 15.50 1.06 2.17
C VAL A 99 16.71 1.90 2.58
N LEU A 100 17.92 1.44 2.25
CA LEU A 100 19.15 2.11 2.72
C LEU A 100 19.51 3.37 1.91
N LEU A 101 19.10 3.45 0.63
CA LEU A 101 19.46 4.56 -0.26
C LEU A 101 18.38 5.66 -0.31
N ILE A 102 17.11 5.32 -0.03
CA ILE A 102 16.02 6.28 -0.13
C ILE A 102 15.69 6.89 1.24
N ARG A 103 15.70 6.09 2.31
CA ARG A 103 15.52 6.51 3.70
C ARG A 103 14.30 7.43 3.91
N THR A 104 13.11 6.92 3.63
CA THR A 104 11.86 7.65 3.90
C THR A 104 11.47 7.57 5.37
N SER A 105 10.77 8.59 5.86
CA SER A 105 10.05 8.50 7.13
C SER A 105 8.73 7.74 6.96
N LEU A 106 8.26 7.10 8.03
CA LEU A 106 6.92 6.52 8.07
C LEU A 106 5.88 7.67 8.16
N ARG A 107 4.67 7.44 7.64
CA ARG A 107 3.60 8.45 7.59
C ARG A 107 2.29 7.90 8.15
N TYR A 108 1.36 8.81 8.45
CA TYR A 108 0.00 8.48 8.86
C TYR A 108 -0.05 7.41 9.96
N ASP A 109 -0.87 6.40 9.78
CA ASP A 109 -1.03 5.30 10.71
C ASP A 109 0.26 4.50 10.93
N HIS A 110 1.11 4.39 9.90
CA HIS A 110 2.39 3.68 9.99
C HIS A 110 3.28 4.31 11.07
N LEU A 111 3.31 5.63 11.10
CA LEU A 111 4.11 6.38 12.04
C LEU A 111 3.52 6.33 13.45
N LYS A 112 2.20 6.55 13.61
CA LYS A 112 1.53 6.46 14.92
C LYS A 112 1.75 5.10 15.58
N ILE A 113 1.71 4.04 14.79
CA ILE A 113 2.01 2.68 15.24
C ILE A 113 3.47 2.53 15.66
N PHE A 114 4.40 3.01 14.83
CA PHE A 114 5.84 2.92 15.12
C PHE A 114 6.23 3.73 16.37
N ASP A 115 5.78 4.97 16.47
CA ASP A 115 6.09 5.85 17.60
C ASP A 115 5.51 5.33 18.92
N THR A 116 4.25 4.86 18.88
CA THR A 116 3.64 4.25 20.07
C THR A 116 4.40 3.00 20.49
N ALA A 117 4.80 2.17 19.54
CA ALA A 117 5.62 0.99 19.81
C ALA A 117 7.00 1.35 20.40
N ALA A 118 7.61 2.44 19.95
CA ALA A 118 8.86 2.94 20.51
C ALA A 118 8.64 3.53 21.91
N ALA A 119 7.56 4.28 22.12
CA ALA A 119 7.20 4.82 23.43
C ALA A 119 6.93 3.74 24.49
N LEU A 120 6.34 2.59 24.10
CA LEU A 120 6.13 1.44 24.99
C LEU A 120 7.41 0.80 25.52
N LEU A 121 8.59 1.14 25.01
CA LEU A 121 9.87 0.72 25.61
C LEU A 121 10.17 1.46 26.92
N GLU A 122 9.59 2.63 27.14
CA GLU A 122 9.79 3.54 28.26
C GLU A 122 8.50 3.75 29.08
N GLN A 123 7.33 3.46 28.50
CA GLN A 123 6.01 3.62 29.10
C GLN A 123 5.33 2.27 29.34
N ASP A 124 4.39 2.21 30.27
CA ASP A 124 3.76 0.95 30.69
C ASP A 124 2.65 0.50 29.74
N THR A 125 1.87 1.44 29.21
CA THR A 125 0.71 1.14 28.37
C THR A 125 0.57 2.12 27.19
N VAL A 126 -0.19 1.74 26.15
CA VAL A 126 -0.56 2.63 25.03
C VAL A 126 -1.35 3.85 25.53
N ALA A 127 -2.15 3.69 26.60
CA ALA A 127 -2.87 4.79 27.20
C ALA A 127 -1.98 5.92 27.76
N ASP A 128 -0.72 5.62 28.05
CA ASP A 128 0.27 6.58 28.55
C ASP A 128 1.01 7.29 27.42
N THR A 129 0.80 6.88 26.17
CA THR A 129 1.51 7.42 25.00
C THR A 129 0.79 8.60 24.36
N HIS A 130 1.51 9.38 23.55
CA HIS A 130 0.98 10.54 22.81
C HIS A 130 -0.21 10.17 21.90
N PHE A 131 -0.19 9.02 21.23
CA PHE A 131 -1.25 8.58 20.32
C PHE A 131 -2.36 7.74 20.99
N ARG A 132 -2.57 7.88 22.29
CA ARG A 132 -3.66 7.23 23.02
C ARG A 132 -5.02 7.37 22.33
N SER A 133 -5.39 8.60 21.96
CA SER A 133 -6.69 8.91 21.33
C SER A 133 -6.88 8.17 20.01
N TYR A 134 -5.81 8.04 19.22
CA TYR A 134 -5.82 7.27 17.98
C TYR A 134 -6.13 5.78 18.24
N PHE A 135 -5.45 5.14 19.17
CA PHE A 135 -5.69 3.72 19.47
C PHE A 135 -7.01 3.45 20.17
N MET A 136 -7.51 4.40 20.98
CA MET A 136 -8.87 4.31 21.52
C MET A 136 -9.92 4.34 20.41
N LYS A 137 -9.68 5.05 19.31
CA LYS A 137 -10.56 5.15 18.16
C LYS A 137 -10.40 3.97 17.21
N TYR A 138 -9.16 3.55 16.96
CA TYR A 138 -8.76 2.49 16.02
C TYR A 138 -8.01 1.35 16.70
N PRO A 139 -8.64 0.60 17.64
CA PRO A 139 -7.97 -0.47 18.37
C PRO A 139 -7.53 -1.64 17.47
N ASN A 140 -8.07 -1.74 16.26
CA ASN A 140 -7.62 -2.70 15.26
C ASN A 140 -6.15 -2.55 14.83
N ASN A 141 -5.50 -1.42 15.18
CA ASN A 141 -4.07 -1.21 14.94
C ASN A 141 -3.19 -1.56 16.16
N LEU A 142 -3.78 -1.90 17.33
CA LEU A 142 -3.03 -2.39 18.50
C LEU A 142 -2.18 -3.63 18.20
N PRO A 143 -2.68 -4.66 17.48
CA PRO A 143 -1.88 -5.84 17.17
C PRO A 143 -0.60 -5.51 16.40
N MET A 144 -0.70 -4.59 15.44
CA MET A 144 0.45 -4.12 14.67
C MET A 144 1.42 -3.32 15.54
N CYS A 145 0.91 -2.50 16.47
CA CYS A 145 1.72 -1.77 17.44
C CYS A 145 2.51 -2.73 18.35
N LEU A 146 1.84 -3.74 18.93
CA LEU A 146 2.48 -4.74 19.78
C LEU A 146 3.47 -5.62 19.01
N PHE A 147 3.18 -5.95 17.75
CA PHE A 147 4.11 -6.63 16.86
C PHE A 147 5.37 -5.79 16.61
N THR A 148 5.20 -4.49 16.37
CA THR A 148 6.31 -3.53 16.18
C THR A 148 7.12 -3.37 17.47
N TYR A 149 6.45 -3.23 18.63
CA TYR A 149 7.09 -3.19 19.95
C TYR A 149 7.99 -4.40 20.19
N PHE A 150 7.54 -5.62 19.85
CA PHE A 150 8.37 -6.83 19.95
C PHE A 150 9.68 -6.69 19.15
N TRP A 151 9.61 -6.20 17.90
CA TRP A 151 10.80 -6.00 17.07
C TRP A 151 11.70 -4.88 17.56
N LEU A 152 11.14 -3.77 18.04
CA LEU A 152 11.91 -2.68 18.63
C LEU A 152 12.58 -3.10 19.95
N ARG A 153 11.90 -3.93 20.75
CA ARG A 153 12.51 -4.55 21.94
C ARG A 153 13.70 -5.43 21.56
N LEU A 154 13.59 -6.18 20.48
CA LEU A 154 14.71 -6.97 19.94
C LEU A 154 15.83 -6.06 19.41
N ALA A 155 15.50 -4.98 18.72
CA ALA A 155 16.48 -3.99 18.26
C ALA A 155 17.27 -3.38 19.44
N GLN A 156 16.57 -3.03 20.52
CA GLN A 156 17.19 -2.54 21.76
C GLN A 156 18.14 -3.58 22.37
N LEU A 157 17.72 -4.86 22.44
CA LEU A 157 18.55 -5.95 22.94
C LEU A 157 19.80 -6.21 22.07
N LEU A 158 19.68 -5.98 20.76
CA LEU A 158 20.78 -6.09 19.79
C LEU A 158 21.63 -4.81 19.70
N HIS A 159 21.33 -3.79 20.51
CA HIS A 159 22.00 -2.49 20.53
C HIS A 159 22.01 -1.78 19.16
N ILE A 160 20.92 -1.94 18.38
CA ILE A 160 20.72 -1.20 17.13
C ILE A 160 20.47 0.27 17.48
N PRO A 161 21.21 1.24 16.88
CA PRO A 161 21.00 2.66 17.13
C PRO A 161 19.55 3.09 16.85
N ARG A 162 18.99 3.99 17.68
CA ARG A 162 17.62 4.48 17.52
C ARG A 162 17.37 5.08 16.14
N ASP A 163 18.32 5.85 15.61
CA ASP A 163 18.22 6.49 14.29
C ASP A 163 18.08 5.49 13.14
N PHE A 164 18.37 4.22 13.38
CA PHE A 164 18.23 3.14 12.41
C PHE A 164 16.99 2.27 12.63
N TRP A 165 16.12 2.59 13.58
CA TRP A 165 14.99 1.71 13.91
C TRP A 165 13.91 1.71 12.82
N MET A 166 13.72 2.82 12.08
CA MET A 166 12.79 2.83 10.94
C MET A 166 13.27 1.90 9.83
N GLU A 167 14.54 1.99 9.45
CA GLU A 167 15.14 1.09 8.48
C GLU A 167 15.09 -0.35 8.96
N TYR A 168 15.34 -0.59 10.25
CA TYR A 168 15.28 -1.93 10.83
C TYR A 168 13.90 -2.57 10.68
N VAL A 169 12.81 -1.88 11.00
CA VAL A 169 11.46 -2.45 10.83
C VAL A 169 11.12 -2.66 9.35
N LYS A 170 11.59 -1.81 8.45
CA LYS A 170 11.47 -2.01 6.99
C LYS A 170 12.27 -3.24 6.51
N LEU A 171 13.44 -3.50 7.10
CA LEU A 171 14.18 -4.74 6.83
C LEU A 171 13.41 -5.98 7.31
N ILE A 172 12.68 -5.90 8.43
CA ILE A 172 11.75 -6.96 8.86
C ILE A 172 10.62 -7.13 7.85
N ASN A 173 10.06 -6.02 7.31
CA ASN A 173 9.05 -6.06 6.27
C ASN A 173 9.54 -6.84 5.03
N ILE A 174 10.77 -6.61 4.59
CA ILE A 174 11.42 -7.37 3.49
C ILE A 174 11.38 -8.88 3.76
N VAL A 175 11.69 -9.31 4.98
CA VAL A 175 11.67 -10.73 5.34
C VAL A 175 10.26 -11.30 5.18
N PHE A 176 9.23 -10.60 5.68
CA PHE A 176 7.84 -11.05 5.58
C PHE A 176 7.34 -11.07 4.13
N MET A 177 7.60 -10.03 3.35
CA MET A 177 7.25 -10.00 1.93
C MET A 177 7.88 -11.18 1.17
N ASN A 178 9.17 -11.43 1.35
CA ASN A 178 9.89 -12.52 0.68
C ASN A 178 9.47 -13.92 1.16
N LEU A 179 9.04 -14.09 2.41
CA LEU A 179 8.41 -15.33 2.88
C LEU A 179 7.11 -15.59 2.14
N GLY A 180 6.25 -14.58 1.98
CA GLY A 180 5.02 -14.68 1.18
C GLY A 180 5.31 -15.05 -0.28
N MET A 181 6.26 -14.36 -0.90
CA MET A 181 6.75 -14.66 -2.26
C MET A 181 7.23 -16.10 -2.41
N TRP A 182 8.08 -16.56 -1.49
CA TRP A 182 8.58 -17.94 -1.51
C TRP A 182 7.45 -18.97 -1.40
N CYS A 183 6.44 -18.73 -0.57
CA CYS A 183 5.25 -19.59 -0.49
C CYS A 183 4.53 -19.66 -1.84
N GLY A 184 4.30 -18.54 -2.51
CA GLY A 184 3.68 -18.48 -3.84
C GLY A 184 4.47 -19.27 -4.89
N TYR A 185 5.79 -19.07 -4.93
CA TYR A 185 6.70 -19.85 -5.79
C TYR A 185 6.54 -21.36 -5.55
N ARG A 186 6.54 -21.81 -4.27
CA ARG A 186 6.42 -23.22 -3.92
C ARG A 186 5.06 -23.80 -4.28
N ILE A 187 3.97 -23.03 -4.15
CA ILE A 187 2.61 -23.43 -4.54
C ILE A 187 2.56 -23.64 -6.06
N LEU A 188 3.05 -22.69 -6.86
CA LEU A 188 3.07 -22.80 -8.32
C LEU A 188 3.92 -23.96 -8.81
N CYS A 189 5.13 -24.14 -8.28
CA CYS A 189 5.99 -25.28 -8.62
C CYS A 189 5.30 -26.62 -8.35
N ARG A 190 4.47 -26.70 -7.32
CA ARG A 190 3.80 -27.95 -6.91
C ARG A 190 2.54 -28.22 -7.69
N HIS A 191 1.75 -27.20 -7.99
CA HIS A 191 0.40 -27.34 -8.54
C HIS A 191 0.29 -27.02 -10.03
N ARG A 192 1.31 -26.42 -10.59
CA ARG A 192 1.38 -26.10 -12.04
C ARG A 192 2.63 -26.68 -12.67
N SER A 193 3.74 -25.94 -12.60
CA SER A 193 5.03 -26.36 -13.14
C SER A 193 6.16 -25.57 -12.46
N ARG A 194 7.41 -26.06 -12.53
CA ARG A 194 8.57 -25.29 -12.09
C ARG A 194 8.71 -24.02 -12.90
N GLY A 195 8.45 -24.09 -14.22
CA GLY A 195 8.45 -22.94 -15.11
C GLY A 195 7.45 -21.87 -14.70
N ALA A 196 6.25 -22.24 -14.27
CA ALA A 196 5.26 -21.30 -13.73
C ALA A 196 5.77 -20.60 -12.46
N GLY A 197 6.43 -21.35 -11.54
CA GLY A 197 7.05 -20.75 -10.37
C GLY A 197 8.18 -19.78 -10.70
N ILE A 198 9.05 -20.12 -11.66
CA ILE A 198 10.12 -19.21 -12.12
C ILE A 198 9.54 -17.98 -12.81
N ARG A 199 8.50 -18.14 -13.63
CA ARG A 199 7.78 -17.03 -14.28
C ARG A 199 7.23 -16.05 -13.26
N TYR A 200 6.62 -16.54 -12.18
CA TYR A 200 6.13 -15.72 -11.08
C TYR A 200 7.27 -14.90 -10.44
N LEU A 201 8.45 -15.50 -10.19
CA LEU A 201 9.60 -14.77 -9.67
C LEU A 201 10.14 -13.73 -10.67
N LEU A 202 10.15 -14.03 -11.96
CA LEU A 202 10.57 -13.09 -13.01
C LEU A 202 9.58 -11.93 -13.17
N LEU A 203 8.28 -12.15 -13.01
CA LEU A 203 7.26 -11.10 -12.98
C LEU A 203 7.47 -10.17 -11.78
N LEU A 204 7.73 -10.72 -10.60
CA LEU A 204 8.10 -9.93 -9.42
C LEU A 204 9.38 -9.13 -9.63
N LEU A 205 10.39 -9.73 -10.28
CA LEU A 205 11.67 -9.05 -10.55
C LEU A 205 11.48 -7.77 -11.38
N VAL A 206 10.56 -7.77 -12.33
CA VAL A 206 10.31 -6.64 -13.22
C VAL A 206 9.18 -5.71 -12.74
N ASN A 207 8.59 -5.98 -11.56
CA ASN A 207 7.57 -5.14 -10.96
C ASN A 207 8.22 -4.15 -9.97
N PRO A 208 8.30 -2.85 -10.29
CA PRO A 208 8.90 -1.86 -9.39
C PRO A 208 8.21 -1.79 -8.03
N LEU A 209 6.89 -1.98 -7.96
CA LEU A 209 6.16 -1.94 -6.68
C LEU A 209 6.72 -2.95 -5.66
N TRP A 210 7.23 -4.11 -6.10
CA TRP A 210 7.86 -5.09 -5.21
C TRP A 210 9.04 -4.52 -4.42
N TYR A 211 9.69 -3.48 -4.95
CA TYR A 211 10.83 -2.82 -4.33
C TYR A 211 10.40 -1.55 -3.59
N LEU A 212 9.41 -0.83 -4.09
CA LEU A 212 8.96 0.42 -3.48
C LEU A 212 8.12 0.17 -2.23
N LEU A 213 7.27 -0.85 -2.24
CA LEU A 213 6.40 -1.19 -1.10
C LEU A 213 7.16 -1.71 0.14
N VAL A 214 8.46 -1.91 0.08
CA VAL A 214 9.25 -2.21 1.29
C VAL A 214 9.29 -1.02 2.25
N GLU A 215 9.12 0.21 1.72
CA GLU A 215 8.99 1.44 2.52
C GLU A 215 7.68 1.50 3.30
N MET A 216 6.64 0.79 2.84
CA MET A 216 5.37 0.63 3.53
C MET A 216 5.48 -0.46 4.63
N TYR A 217 6.09 -0.12 5.77
CA TYR A 217 6.02 -0.99 6.93
C TYR A 217 4.64 -0.89 7.58
N TYR A 218 3.71 -1.72 7.10
CA TYR A 218 2.32 -1.67 7.56
C TYR A 218 1.61 -3.03 7.46
N THR A 219 0.39 -3.07 7.95
CA THR A 219 -0.45 -4.28 7.95
C THR A 219 -0.61 -4.91 6.57
N SER A 220 -0.63 -4.10 5.51
CA SER A 220 -0.84 -4.55 4.12
C SER A 220 0.28 -5.47 3.64
N THR A 221 1.54 -5.07 3.80
CA THR A 221 2.71 -5.82 3.34
C THR A 221 3.04 -7.00 4.24
N LEU A 222 2.90 -6.83 5.57
CA LEU A 222 3.15 -7.91 6.53
C LEU A 222 2.14 -9.05 6.39
N SER A 223 0.87 -8.75 6.08
CA SER A 223 -0.19 -9.76 5.91
C SER A 223 0.08 -10.75 4.77
N LEU A 224 0.93 -10.40 3.79
CA LEU A 224 1.34 -11.27 2.69
C LEU A 224 1.96 -12.58 3.19
N ALA A 225 2.85 -12.52 4.19
CA ALA A 225 3.48 -13.71 4.76
C ALA A 225 2.46 -14.63 5.45
N PHE A 226 1.52 -14.06 6.18
CA PHE A 226 0.52 -14.81 6.92
C PHE A 226 -0.47 -15.50 5.97
N SER A 227 -1.03 -14.77 5.00
CA SER A 227 -1.97 -15.32 4.02
C SER A 227 -1.31 -16.40 3.15
N MET A 228 -0.17 -16.11 2.55
CA MET A 228 0.54 -17.04 1.67
C MET A 228 1.12 -18.22 2.45
N GLY A 229 1.61 -17.98 3.67
CA GLY A 229 2.09 -18.99 4.60
C GLY A 229 0.97 -19.96 5.00
N ALA A 230 -0.21 -19.45 5.35
CA ALA A 230 -1.38 -20.27 5.68
C ALA A 230 -1.80 -21.16 4.51
N ILE A 231 -1.87 -20.61 3.29
CA ILE A 231 -2.18 -21.40 2.08
C ILE A 231 -1.13 -22.49 1.86
N TRP A 232 0.17 -22.17 1.96
CA TRP A 232 1.26 -23.11 1.78
C TRP A 232 1.25 -24.22 2.82
N VAL A 233 1.12 -23.88 4.12
CA VAL A 233 1.13 -24.85 5.23
C VAL A 233 -0.10 -25.76 5.15
N PHE A 234 -1.27 -25.20 4.79
CA PHE A 234 -2.49 -25.99 4.56
C PHE A 234 -2.31 -27.03 3.44
N ASP A 235 -1.70 -26.65 2.30
CA ASP A 235 -1.36 -27.59 1.23
C ASP A 235 -0.40 -28.68 1.70
N CYS A 236 0.63 -28.30 2.46
CA CYS A 236 1.58 -29.26 3.05
C CYS A 236 0.87 -30.25 4.00
N ALA A 237 -0.09 -29.77 4.81
CA ALA A 237 -0.89 -30.61 5.70
C ALA A 237 -1.71 -31.65 4.92
N GLY A 238 -2.37 -31.21 3.83
CA GLY A 238 -3.18 -32.10 2.98
C GLY A 238 -2.40 -33.26 2.35
N ARG A 239 -1.09 -33.08 2.12
CA ARG A 239 -0.21 -34.07 1.47
C ARG A 239 0.60 -34.94 2.42
N THR A 240 0.68 -34.54 3.69
CA THR A 240 1.51 -35.23 4.67
C THR A 240 0.89 -36.58 5.05
N ARG A 241 1.66 -37.68 4.98
CA ARG A 241 1.23 -39.04 5.37
C ARG A 241 1.22 -39.23 6.89
N SER A 242 2.17 -38.62 7.61
CA SER A 242 2.27 -38.69 9.06
C SER A 242 1.07 -38.00 9.72
N ARG A 243 0.28 -38.69 10.51
CA ARG A 243 -0.91 -38.16 11.19
C ARG A 243 -0.54 -37.04 12.15
N ARG A 244 0.51 -37.20 12.96
CA ARG A 244 0.97 -36.19 13.91
C ARG A 244 1.42 -34.88 13.17
N LYS A 245 2.28 -35.02 12.16
CA LYS A 245 2.76 -33.89 11.36
C LYS A 245 1.60 -33.20 10.62
N LYS A 246 0.62 -33.95 10.14
CA LYS A 246 -0.57 -33.43 9.48
C LYS A 246 -1.37 -32.49 10.39
N TYR A 247 -1.70 -32.93 11.61
CA TYR A 247 -2.44 -32.11 12.56
C TYR A 247 -1.63 -30.93 13.07
N LEU A 248 -0.32 -31.07 13.26
CA LEU A 248 0.56 -29.95 13.59
C LEU A 248 0.56 -28.88 12.50
N LEU A 249 0.57 -29.26 11.22
CA LEU A 249 0.51 -28.31 10.12
C LEU A 249 -0.86 -27.63 10.03
N TYR A 250 -1.98 -28.33 10.28
CA TYR A 250 -3.28 -27.68 10.37
C TYR A 250 -3.37 -26.73 11.56
N PHE A 251 -2.83 -27.11 12.70
CA PHE A 251 -2.71 -26.22 13.87
C PHE A 251 -1.90 -24.96 13.55
N LEU A 252 -0.76 -25.10 12.89
CA LEU A 252 0.06 -23.97 12.43
C LEU A 252 -0.70 -23.11 11.39
N THR A 253 -1.51 -23.72 10.51
CA THR A 253 -2.39 -22.95 9.61
C THR A 253 -3.34 -22.06 10.42
N GLY A 254 -3.93 -22.58 11.50
CA GLY A 254 -4.79 -21.79 12.39
C GLY A 254 -4.07 -20.62 13.05
N ILE A 255 -2.86 -20.86 13.56
CA ILE A 255 -2.01 -19.78 14.12
C ILE A 255 -1.75 -18.70 13.07
N LEU A 256 -1.32 -19.08 11.85
CA LEU A 256 -1.02 -18.11 10.80
C LEU A 256 -2.24 -17.31 10.36
N LEU A 257 -3.42 -17.94 10.26
CA LEU A 257 -4.66 -17.25 9.92
C LEU A 257 -5.09 -16.27 11.01
N ALA A 258 -5.02 -16.67 12.27
CA ALA A 258 -5.43 -15.82 13.38
C ALA A 258 -4.44 -14.67 13.62
N ALA A 259 -3.14 -14.96 13.67
CA ALA A 259 -2.12 -13.92 13.79
C ALA A 259 -2.16 -12.94 12.59
N GLY A 260 -2.40 -13.46 11.38
CA GLY A 260 -2.58 -12.62 10.21
C GLY A 260 -3.85 -11.78 10.27
N TYR A 261 -4.96 -12.31 10.82
CA TYR A 261 -6.20 -11.57 11.02
C TYR A 261 -6.02 -10.41 12.00
N GLU A 262 -5.30 -10.62 13.09
CA GLU A 262 -4.97 -9.55 14.04
C GLU A 262 -4.11 -8.45 13.41
N ILE A 263 -3.15 -8.81 12.54
CA ILE A 263 -2.37 -7.82 11.79
C ILE A 263 -3.25 -7.11 10.76
N ARG A 264 -4.09 -7.85 10.00
CA ARG A 264 -5.00 -7.29 8.99
C ARG A 264 -6.24 -8.15 8.81
N ALA A 265 -7.39 -7.59 9.12
CA ALA A 265 -8.67 -8.31 9.10
C ALA A 265 -8.97 -9.00 7.75
N THR A 266 -8.46 -8.51 6.62
CA THR A 266 -8.67 -9.12 5.29
C THR A 266 -8.10 -10.53 5.15
N VAL A 267 -7.24 -11.01 6.06
CA VAL A 267 -6.76 -12.40 6.10
C VAL A 267 -7.91 -13.40 6.34
N ILE A 268 -9.05 -12.94 6.88
CA ILE A 268 -10.27 -13.75 6.99
C ILE A 268 -10.76 -14.25 5.62
N ILE A 269 -10.50 -13.52 4.54
CA ILE A 269 -10.83 -13.94 3.17
C ILE A 269 -10.04 -15.20 2.80
N THR A 270 -8.76 -15.28 3.21
CA THR A 270 -7.95 -16.49 3.03
C THR A 270 -8.49 -17.66 3.85
N ALA A 271 -8.93 -17.42 5.08
CA ALA A 271 -9.56 -18.46 5.91
C ALA A 271 -10.85 -18.98 5.26
N ALA A 272 -11.71 -18.07 4.77
CA ALA A 272 -12.92 -18.42 4.05
C ALA A 272 -12.64 -19.21 2.76
N ALA A 273 -11.66 -18.80 1.97
CA ALA A 273 -11.25 -19.48 0.74
C ALA A 273 -10.75 -20.91 1.02
N LEU A 274 -9.93 -21.09 2.07
CA LEU A 274 -9.46 -22.42 2.50
C LEU A 274 -10.60 -23.30 3.02
N LEU A 275 -11.55 -22.73 3.74
CA LEU A 275 -12.75 -23.44 4.23
C LEU A 275 -13.62 -23.90 3.06
N VAL A 276 -13.93 -23.01 2.11
CA VAL A 276 -14.70 -23.36 0.90
C VAL A 276 -13.97 -24.44 0.10
N TYR A 277 -12.66 -24.27 -0.11
CA TYR A 277 -11.85 -25.29 -0.80
C TYR A 277 -11.88 -26.64 -0.07
N ALA A 278 -11.73 -26.67 1.25
CA ALA A 278 -11.82 -27.89 2.04
C ALA A 278 -13.21 -28.56 1.91
N ALA A 279 -14.29 -27.78 1.95
CA ALA A 279 -15.65 -28.27 1.74
C ALA A 279 -15.82 -28.88 0.33
N LEU A 280 -15.24 -28.28 -0.70
CA LEU A 280 -15.24 -28.81 -2.06
C LEU A 280 -14.48 -30.16 -2.20
N GLN A 281 -13.55 -30.47 -1.29
CA GLN A 281 -12.83 -31.76 -1.27
C GLN A 281 -13.59 -32.88 -0.58
N VAL A 282 -14.67 -32.60 0.15
CA VAL A 282 -15.51 -33.64 0.83
C VAL A 282 -16.25 -34.46 -0.23
N LYS A 283 -16.08 -35.79 -0.21
CA LYS A 283 -16.73 -36.72 -1.16
C LYS A 283 -17.98 -37.39 -0.60
N SER A 284 -18.05 -37.57 0.73
CA SER A 284 -19.17 -38.21 1.42
C SER A 284 -19.25 -37.75 2.88
N LEU A 285 -20.44 -37.95 3.51
CA LEU A 285 -20.59 -37.69 4.95
C LEU A 285 -19.64 -38.55 5.82
N GLY A 286 -19.17 -39.69 5.32
CA GLY A 286 -18.14 -40.52 6.01
C GLY A 286 -16.74 -39.84 6.04
N ASP A 287 -16.50 -38.82 5.21
CA ASP A 287 -15.28 -37.98 5.24
C ASP A 287 -15.25 -36.99 6.42
N LEU A 288 -16.29 -36.96 7.27
CA LEU A 288 -16.30 -36.24 8.56
C LEU A 288 -15.15 -36.63 9.51
N LYS A 289 -14.41 -37.72 9.22
CA LYS A 289 -13.08 -37.96 9.83
C LYS A 289 -12.08 -36.83 9.61
N LYS A 290 -12.38 -35.90 8.72
CA LYS A 290 -11.63 -34.62 8.55
C LYS A 290 -11.97 -33.55 9.61
N THR A 291 -12.95 -33.82 10.49
CA THR A 291 -13.30 -32.93 11.61
C THR A 291 -12.09 -32.60 12.49
N GLY A 292 -11.17 -33.57 12.67
CA GLY A 292 -9.93 -33.34 13.40
C GLY A 292 -8.99 -32.33 12.77
N ALA A 293 -9.05 -32.15 11.44
CA ALA A 293 -8.25 -31.05 10.76
C ALA A 293 -8.84 -29.68 11.06
N VAL A 294 -10.16 -29.52 11.01
CA VAL A 294 -10.86 -28.30 11.37
C VAL A 294 -10.60 -27.95 12.82
N LEU A 295 -10.74 -28.94 13.73
CA LEU A 295 -10.44 -28.76 15.14
C LEU A 295 -8.99 -28.30 15.38
N ALA A 296 -8.01 -28.86 14.67
CA ALA A 296 -6.62 -28.47 14.79
C ALA A 296 -6.41 -27.01 14.35
N VAL A 297 -7.05 -26.58 13.25
CA VAL A 297 -7.02 -25.16 12.80
C VAL A 297 -7.65 -24.26 13.85
N LEU A 298 -8.82 -24.61 14.36
CA LEU A 298 -9.51 -23.81 15.40
C LEU A 298 -8.68 -23.71 16.68
N LEU A 299 -8.06 -24.80 17.15
CA LEU A 299 -7.19 -24.78 18.33
C LEU A 299 -5.96 -23.88 18.12
N GLY A 300 -5.37 -23.89 16.93
CA GLY A 300 -4.28 -22.99 16.60
C GLY A 300 -4.72 -21.52 16.59
N ALA A 301 -5.89 -21.26 16.03
CA ALA A 301 -6.45 -19.90 16.01
C ALA A 301 -6.77 -19.41 17.43
N VAL A 302 -7.44 -20.22 18.25
CA VAL A 302 -7.76 -19.85 19.66
C VAL A 302 -6.50 -19.57 20.47
N LEU A 303 -5.43 -20.38 20.26
CA LEU A 303 -4.14 -20.11 20.93
C LEU A 303 -3.57 -18.74 20.53
N ALA A 304 -3.54 -18.44 19.24
CA ALA A 304 -2.99 -17.16 18.76
C ALA A 304 -3.81 -15.95 19.25
N LEU A 305 -5.15 -16.03 19.16
CA LEU A 305 -6.05 -15.00 19.69
C LEU A 305 -5.92 -14.85 21.20
N GLY A 306 -5.78 -15.96 21.95
CA GLY A 306 -5.59 -15.91 23.41
C GLY A 306 -4.25 -15.29 23.83
N ILE A 307 -3.18 -15.49 23.06
CA ILE A 307 -1.89 -14.84 23.29
C ILE A 307 -2.03 -13.33 23.03
N TYR A 308 -2.66 -12.96 21.92
CA TYR A 308 -2.88 -11.57 21.59
C TYR A 308 -3.77 -10.87 22.65
N GLY A 309 -4.91 -11.44 23.03
CA GLY A 309 -5.80 -10.86 24.04
C GLY A 309 -5.10 -10.60 25.38
N LYS A 310 -4.21 -11.51 25.83
CA LYS A 310 -3.39 -11.24 27.01
C LYS A 310 -2.37 -10.11 26.82
N ALA A 311 -1.81 -9.96 25.63
CA ALA A 311 -0.91 -8.85 25.34
C ALA A 311 -1.70 -7.53 25.30
N GLU A 312 -2.88 -7.53 24.71
CA GLU A 312 -3.80 -6.40 24.71
C GLU A 312 -4.18 -5.96 26.12
N GLU A 313 -4.66 -6.89 26.97
CA GLU A 313 -4.95 -6.62 28.40
C GLU A 313 -3.75 -6.00 29.16
N ARG A 314 -2.53 -6.45 28.84
CA ARG A 314 -1.31 -5.95 29.50
C ARG A 314 -0.87 -4.57 29.04
N TYR A 315 -1.02 -4.26 27.75
CA TYR A 315 -0.38 -3.10 27.13
C TYR A 315 -1.34 -2.01 26.64
N ALA A 316 -2.64 -2.26 26.49
CA ALA A 316 -3.57 -1.23 26.01
C ALA A 316 -3.79 -0.09 27.02
N GLY A 317 -4.06 -0.39 28.29
CA GLY A 317 -4.39 0.58 29.33
C GLY A 317 -5.80 1.20 29.20
N PHE A 318 -6.63 0.67 28.29
CA PHE A 318 -8.05 1.00 28.09
C PHE A 318 -8.76 -0.25 27.56
N ASP A 319 -10.10 -0.26 27.57
CA ASP A 319 -10.88 -1.35 26.98
C ASP A 319 -11.16 -1.08 25.50
N PRO A 320 -10.49 -1.81 24.57
CA PRO A 320 -10.71 -1.65 23.12
C PRO A 320 -12.12 -2.02 22.67
N SER A 321 -12.80 -2.89 23.43
CA SER A 321 -14.16 -3.32 23.10
C SER A 321 -15.20 -2.22 23.28
N GLU A 322 -14.96 -1.29 24.21
CA GLU A 322 -15.85 -0.18 24.52
C GLU A 322 -15.51 1.09 23.74
N THR A 323 -14.21 1.37 23.56
CA THR A 323 -13.73 2.65 23.00
C THR A 323 -13.74 2.70 21.48
N GLY A 324 -13.44 1.58 20.82
CA GLY A 324 -13.24 1.51 19.38
C GLY A 324 -14.46 1.85 18.53
N TYR A 325 -14.22 2.32 17.32
CA TYR A 325 -15.28 2.49 16.35
C TYR A 325 -15.95 1.14 16.00
N PRO A 326 -17.28 1.10 15.86
CA PRO A 326 -17.99 -0.11 15.50
C PRO A 326 -17.68 -0.50 14.05
N THR A 327 -17.69 -1.79 13.75
CA THR A 327 -17.41 -2.30 12.39
C THR A 327 -18.32 -1.65 11.32
N VAL A 328 -19.54 -1.29 11.67
CA VAL A 328 -20.49 -0.62 10.77
C VAL A 328 -20.01 0.77 10.33
N HIS A 329 -19.15 1.44 11.10
CA HIS A 329 -18.55 2.72 10.71
C HIS A 329 -17.86 2.65 9.35
N TRP A 330 -16.99 1.66 9.15
CA TRP A 330 -16.27 1.45 7.90
C TRP A 330 -17.19 1.17 6.72
N ILE A 331 -18.28 0.41 6.99
CA ILE A 331 -19.31 0.13 5.98
C ILE A 331 -20.09 1.40 5.68
N MET A 332 -20.53 2.15 6.69
CA MET A 332 -21.28 3.40 6.54
C MET A 332 -20.48 4.43 5.74
N MET A 333 -19.23 4.65 6.11
CA MET A 333 -18.31 5.57 5.44
C MET A 333 -18.08 5.17 3.98
N SER A 334 -18.03 3.88 3.68
CA SER A 334 -17.82 3.36 2.34
C SER A 334 -19.03 3.52 1.39
N PHE A 335 -20.23 3.87 1.90
CA PHE A 335 -21.43 4.04 1.11
C PHE A 335 -21.69 5.52 0.77
N GLN A 336 -20.64 6.20 0.28
CA GLN A 336 -20.73 7.56 -0.28
C GLN A 336 -19.57 7.82 -1.24
N GLY A 337 -19.68 8.83 -2.11
CA GLY A 337 -18.62 9.22 -3.04
C GLY A 337 -18.11 8.05 -3.89
N ASP A 338 -16.83 7.76 -3.77
CA ASP A 338 -16.14 6.62 -4.36
C ASP A 338 -15.84 5.49 -3.37
N GLY A 339 -16.26 5.65 -2.11
CA GLY A 339 -16.13 4.65 -1.05
C GLY A 339 -14.84 4.74 -0.23
N GLN A 340 -14.07 5.80 -0.40
CA GLN A 340 -12.84 6.06 0.36
C GLN A 340 -13.12 6.70 1.73
N TYR A 341 -12.08 6.80 2.56
CA TYR A 341 -12.10 7.51 3.83
C TYR A 341 -12.56 8.97 3.66
N ASN A 342 -13.34 9.45 4.60
CA ASN A 342 -13.61 10.87 4.70
C ASN A 342 -13.73 11.34 6.15
N SER A 343 -13.17 12.51 6.41
CA SER A 343 -13.11 13.11 7.75
C SER A 343 -14.46 13.51 8.32
N ALA A 344 -15.46 13.81 7.47
CA ALA A 344 -16.79 14.19 7.92
C ALA A 344 -17.55 13.00 8.55
N ASP A 345 -17.39 11.79 8.01
CA ASP A 345 -17.96 10.59 8.61
C ASP A 345 -17.20 10.16 9.85
N ASP A 346 -15.89 10.33 9.83
CA ASP A 346 -15.06 10.10 11.00
C ASP A 346 -15.48 11.02 12.18
N ALA A 347 -15.62 12.32 11.93
CA ALA A 347 -16.11 13.28 12.91
C ALA A 347 -17.54 12.99 13.38
N TYR A 348 -18.41 12.55 12.45
CA TYR A 348 -19.79 12.17 12.79
C TYR A 348 -19.84 11.01 13.77
N THR A 349 -19.20 9.88 13.47
CA THR A 349 -19.15 8.75 14.39
C THR A 349 -18.47 9.12 15.70
N GLY A 350 -17.40 9.94 15.64
CA GLY A 350 -16.67 10.43 16.81
C GLY A 350 -17.49 11.37 17.71
N SER A 351 -18.58 11.96 17.23
CA SER A 351 -19.43 12.86 18.02
C SER A 351 -20.30 12.15 19.06
N PHE A 352 -20.48 10.83 18.94
CA PHE A 352 -21.29 10.04 19.89
C PHE A 352 -20.40 9.44 20.98
N SER A 353 -20.93 9.40 22.20
CA SER A 353 -20.15 9.06 23.40
C SER A 353 -19.91 7.56 23.55
N THR A 354 -20.93 6.75 23.30
CA THR A 354 -20.87 5.29 23.50
C THR A 354 -20.78 4.54 22.19
N LYS A 355 -20.28 3.30 22.23
CA LYS A 355 -20.20 2.43 21.05
C LYS A 355 -21.57 2.03 20.52
N GLU A 356 -22.55 1.89 21.40
CA GLU A 356 -23.95 1.63 21.08
C GLU A 356 -24.55 2.79 20.26
N GLU A 357 -24.41 4.03 20.77
CA GLU A 357 -24.88 5.24 20.08
C GLU A 357 -24.23 5.39 18.70
N ARG A 358 -22.90 5.18 18.62
CA ARG A 358 -22.15 5.17 17.35
C ARG A 358 -22.72 4.15 16.39
N THR A 359 -22.98 2.92 16.88
CA THR A 359 -23.51 1.83 16.06
C THR A 359 -24.89 2.15 15.50
N GLU A 360 -25.79 2.67 16.33
CA GLU A 360 -27.16 3.04 15.93
C GLU A 360 -27.14 4.18 14.89
N ALA A 361 -26.34 5.21 15.15
CA ALA A 361 -26.18 6.36 14.25
C ALA A 361 -25.62 5.95 12.89
N ASP A 362 -24.56 5.13 12.88
CA ASP A 362 -23.92 4.64 11.64
C ASP A 362 -24.86 3.73 10.84
N VAL A 363 -25.62 2.84 11.51
CA VAL A 363 -26.65 2.00 10.83
C VAL A 363 -27.75 2.85 10.23
N GLN A 364 -28.21 3.86 10.95
CA GLN A 364 -29.24 4.78 10.43
C GLN A 364 -28.70 5.52 9.20
N ARG A 365 -27.52 6.13 9.29
CA ARG A 365 -26.91 6.86 8.18
C ARG A 365 -26.65 5.98 6.95
N LEU A 366 -26.20 4.74 7.17
CA LEU A 366 -26.02 3.75 6.10
C LEU A 366 -27.35 3.45 5.38
N ARG A 367 -28.44 3.23 6.12
CA ARG A 367 -29.78 2.99 5.53
C ARG A 367 -30.26 4.17 4.70
N GLU A 368 -30.08 5.39 5.21
CA GLU A 368 -30.44 6.63 4.52
C GLU A 368 -29.67 6.74 3.18
N ARG A 369 -28.36 6.53 3.19
CA ARG A 369 -27.50 6.55 2.02
C ARG A 369 -27.90 5.51 0.96
N ILE A 370 -28.11 4.26 1.38
CA ILE A 370 -28.58 3.20 0.47
C ILE A 370 -29.93 3.57 -0.15
N GLY A 371 -30.86 4.11 0.65
CA GLY A 371 -32.16 4.56 0.18
C GLY A 371 -32.07 5.70 -0.84
N GLN A 372 -31.21 6.69 -0.59
CA GLN A 372 -30.98 7.84 -1.47
C GLN A 372 -30.31 7.45 -2.78
N MET A 373 -29.33 6.54 -2.75
CA MET A 373 -28.62 6.09 -3.95
C MET A 373 -29.50 5.30 -4.90
N GLY A 374 -30.39 4.48 -4.37
CA GLY A 374 -31.15 3.53 -5.18
C GLY A 374 -30.25 2.52 -5.94
N PRO A 375 -30.84 1.64 -6.78
CA PRO A 375 -30.06 0.61 -7.46
C PRO A 375 -28.98 1.15 -8.43
N GLY A 376 -29.28 2.26 -9.12
CA GLY A 376 -28.34 2.87 -10.07
C GLY A 376 -27.15 3.51 -9.38
N GLY A 377 -27.35 4.24 -8.27
CA GLY A 377 -26.30 4.83 -7.47
C GLY A 377 -25.40 3.76 -6.81
N LEU A 378 -26.00 2.69 -6.28
CA LEU A 378 -25.25 1.55 -5.74
C LEU A 378 -24.36 0.87 -6.80
N LEU A 379 -24.86 0.68 -8.01
CA LEU A 379 -24.05 0.12 -9.09
C LEU A 379 -22.87 1.04 -9.43
N THR A 380 -23.10 2.35 -9.47
CA THR A 380 -22.03 3.35 -9.71
C THR A 380 -21.00 3.31 -8.59
N LEU A 381 -21.43 3.30 -7.32
CA LEU A 381 -20.54 3.18 -6.16
C LEU A 381 -19.68 1.91 -6.24
N PHE A 382 -20.28 0.74 -6.49
CA PHE A 382 -19.56 -0.52 -6.59
C PHE A 382 -18.52 -0.51 -7.73
N ARG A 383 -18.83 0.11 -8.85
CA ARG A 383 -17.89 0.30 -9.97
C ARG A 383 -16.72 1.19 -9.57
N ASN A 384 -17.00 2.30 -8.91
CA ASN A 384 -15.95 3.22 -8.43
C ASN A 384 -15.04 2.52 -7.41
N LYS A 385 -15.61 1.82 -6.44
CA LYS A 385 -14.85 1.08 -5.42
C LYS A 385 -13.91 0.01 -6.01
N LEU A 386 -14.38 -0.75 -7.00
CA LEU A 386 -13.52 -1.71 -7.70
C LEU A 386 -12.40 -1.03 -8.47
N ARG A 387 -12.67 0.15 -9.03
CA ARG A 387 -11.67 0.94 -9.76
C ARG A 387 -10.60 1.47 -8.80
N VAL A 388 -10.99 2.08 -7.70
CA VAL A 388 -10.05 2.55 -6.66
C VAL A 388 -9.22 1.38 -6.14
N ALA A 389 -9.84 0.33 -5.63
CA ALA A 389 -9.11 -0.73 -4.94
C ALA A 389 -8.24 -1.63 -5.83
N PHE A 390 -8.53 -1.74 -7.15
CA PHE A 390 -7.87 -2.77 -7.98
C PHE A 390 -7.45 -2.30 -9.37
N SER A 391 -7.78 -1.10 -9.81
CA SER A 391 -7.44 -0.65 -11.17
C SER A 391 -6.26 0.32 -11.20
N ASP A 392 -5.89 0.92 -10.09
CA ASP A 392 -4.68 1.71 -10.00
C ASP A 392 -3.44 0.80 -9.96
N GLY A 393 -2.49 1.08 -10.84
CA GLY A 393 -1.24 0.33 -10.94
C GLY A 393 -0.13 0.89 -10.06
N THR A 394 -0.36 2.01 -9.39
CA THR A 394 0.64 2.68 -8.55
C THR A 394 0.56 2.28 -7.09
N ASP A 395 -0.61 1.78 -6.62
CA ASP A 395 -0.87 1.45 -5.21
C ASP A 395 -0.42 2.59 -4.26
N ASP A 396 -0.60 3.85 -4.68
CA ASP A 396 -0.20 5.07 -3.97
C ASP A 396 1.28 5.08 -3.50
N TYR A 397 2.17 4.45 -4.27
CA TYR A 397 3.59 4.42 -3.88
C TYR A 397 4.19 5.81 -3.68
N ALA A 398 3.72 6.81 -4.44
CA ALA A 398 4.28 8.16 -4.40
C ALA A 398 4.15 8.80 -3.01
N SER A 399 3.08 8.50 -2.26
CA SER A 399 2.88 9.00 -0.89
C SER A 399 3.97 8.51 0.06
N LEU A 400 4.52 7.31 -0.15
CA LEU A 400 5.59 6.76 0.68
C LEU A 400 6.90 7.56 0.58
N PHE A 401 7.06 8.36 -0.47
CA PHE A 401 8.28 9.13 -0.75
C PHE A 401 8.10 10.63 -0.56
N LEU A 402 6.98 11.08 0.02
CA LEU A 402 6.75 12.49 0.36
C LEU A 402 7.57 12.94 1.57
N THR A 403 8.04 12.02 2.37
CA THR A 403 8.88 12.30 3.55
C THR A 403 10.19 11.55 3.46
N MET A 404 11.17 12.18 2.86
CA MET A 404 12.53 11.64 2.77
C MET A 404 13.40 12.28 3.85
N ARG A 405 14.12 11.46 4.60
CA ARG A 405 15.05 11.91 5.66
C ARG A 405 16.26 12.65 5.07
N GLU A 406 16.62 12.30 3.86
CA GLU A 406 17.71 12.94 3.11
C GLU A 406 17.31 13.08 1.64
N THR A 407 17.74 14.15 0.97
CA THR A 407 17.45 14.33 -0.44
C THR A 407 18.24 13.37 -1.30
N SER A 408 17.57 12.35 -1.84
CA SER A 408 18.17 11.34 -2.71
C SER A 408 18.08 11.72 -4.19
N PRO A 409 19.11 11.44 -5.02
CA PRO A 409 19.01 11.56 -6.48
C PRO A 409 17.89 10.74 -7.11
N VAL A 410 17.40 9.73 -6.40
CA VAL A 410 16.33 8.81 -6.84
C VAL A 410 14.95 9.49 -6.69
N GLN A 411 14.81 10.47 -5.78
CA GLN A 411 13.54 11.16 -5.51
C GLN A 411 12.86 11.70 -6.78
N LYS A 412 13.63 12.29 -7.71
CA LYS A 412 13.09 12.81 -8.97
C LYS A 412 12.36 11.76 -9.83
N TYR A 413 12.62 10.47 -9.62
CA TYR A 413 11.96 9.37 -10.32
C TYR A 413 10.75 8.84 -9.54
N MET A 414 10.61 9.17 -8.26
CA MET A 414 9.50 8.72 -7.41
C MET A 414 8.33 9.71 -7.49
N ASN A 415 8.53 10.92 -7.03
CA ASN A 415 7.52 11.98 -6.97
C ASN A 415 8.00 13.32 -7.53
N GLY A 416 9.17 13.36 -8.18
CA GLY A 416 9.73 14.57 -8.82
C GLY A 416 9.55 14.57 -10.34
N SER A 417 10.40 15.35 -11.01
CA SER A 417 10.35 15.66 -12.46
C SER A 417 10.32 14.47 -13.42
N ARG A 418 10.61 13.28 -12.94
CA ARG A 418 10.64 12.04 -13.74
C ARG A 418 9.71 10.96 -13.19
N GLY A 419 8.85 11.31 -12.25
CA GLY A 419 7.86 10.40 -11.66
C GLY A 419 6.91 9.80 -12.71
N ASP A 420 6.50 10.60 -13.68
CA ASP A 420 5.64 10.17 -14.79
C ASP A 420 6.15 8.92 -15.51
N TYR A 421 7.46 8.72 -15.62
CA TYR A 421 8.01 7.54 -16.30
C TYR A 421 7.76 6.27 -15.52
N LEU A 422 7.91 6.35 -14.21
CA LEU A 422 7.68 5.21 -13.32
C LEU A 422 6.19 4.91 -13.23
N ALA A 423 5.34 5.91 -13.00
CA ALA A 423 3.89 5.76 -12.97
C ALA A 423 3.36 5.16 -14.29
N PHE A 424 3.82 5.67 -15.44
CA PHE A 424 3.44 5.12 -16.74
C PHE A 424 3.85 3.65 -16.93
N TYR A 425 5.06 3.29 -16.50
CA TYR A 425 5.48 1.89 -16.53
C TYR A 425 4.59 1.02 -15.66
N LEU A 426 4.28 1.48 -14.44
CA LEU A 426 3.45 0.76 -13.50
C LEU A 426 2.03 0.53 -14.03
N HIS A 427 1.41 1.55 -14.64
CA HIS A 427 0.10 1.39 -15.29
C HIS A 427 0.15 0.42 -16.46
N GLY A 428 1.18 0.50 -17.30
CA GLY A 428 1.38 -0.45 -18.41
C GLY A 428 1.57 -1.89 -17.92
N TYR A 429 2.33 -2.08 -16.84
CA TYR A 429 2.54 -3.37 -16.20
C TYR A 429 1.24 -3.89 -15.55
N HIS A 430 0.50 -3.01 -14.85
CA HIS A 430 -0.76 -3.37 -14.20
C HIS A 430 -1.84 -3.77 -15.21
N GLY A 431 -1.94 -3.06 -16.34
CA GLY A 431 -2.81 -3.45 -17.44
C GLY A 431 -2.47 -4.85 -17.98
N LEU A 432 -1.18 -5.16 -18.13
CA LEU A 432 -0.74 -6.52 -18.50
C LEU A 432 -1.16 -7.54 -17.43
N LEU A 433 -0.91 -7.27 -16.16
CA LEU A 433 -1.29 -8.11 -15.03
C LEU A 433 -2.79 -8.42 -15.04
N CYS A 434 -3.63 -7.40 -15.07
CA CYS A 434 -5.09 -7.56 -15.07
C CYS A 434 -5.58 -8.36 -16.29
N GLY A 435 -5.03 -8.10 -17.48
CA GLY A 435 -5.36 -8.84 -18.71
C GLY A 435 -4.99 -10.32 -18.61
N LEU A 436 -3.82 -10.65 -18.08
CA LEU A 436 -3.37 -12.04 -17.91
C LEU A 436 -4.15 -12.77 -16.79
N VAL A 437 -4.51 -12.09 -15.71
CA VAL A 437 -5.40 -12.62 -14.65
C VAL A 437 -6.77 -12.95 -15.21
N LEU A 438 -7.37 -12.04 -15.98
CA LEU A 438 -8.66 -12.27 -16.65
C LEU A 438 -8.57 -13.50 -17.58
N LEU A 439 -7.51 -13.59 -18.40
CA LEU A 439 -7.29 -14.72 -19.29
C LEU A 439 -7.15 -16.04 -18.52
N ALA A 440 -6.45 -16.02 -17.37
CA ALA A 440 -6.33 -17.20 -16.51
C ALA A 440 -7.70 -17.64 -15.95
N PHE A 441 -8.56 -16.71 -15.53
CA PHE A 441 -9.92 -17.03 -15.08
C PHE A 441 -10.79 -17.59 -16.21
N LEU A 442 -10.78 -16.98 -17.38
CA LEU A 442 -11.51 -17.47 -18.55
C LEU A 442 -11.08 -18.90 -18.90
N PHE A 443 -9.78 -19.16 -19.00
CA PHE A 443 -9.28 -20.50 -19.28
C PHE A 443 -9.71 -21.54 -18.23
N ARG A 444 -9.64 -21.18 -16.94
CA ARG A 444 -10.04 -22.05 -15.83
C ARG A 444 -11.54 -22.35 -15.85
N ALA A 445 -12.38 -21.37 -16.19
CA ALA A 445 -13.81 -21.55 -16.33
C ALA A 445 -14.18 -22.58 -17.42
N PHE A 446 -13.54 -22.49 -18.60
CA PHE A 446 -13.90 -23.30 -19.77
C PHE A 446 -13.14 -24.63 -19.86
N ARG A 447 -11.91 -24.70 -19.37
CA ARG A 447 -11.04 -25.88 -19.51
C ARG A 447 -10.41 -26.36 -18.20
N GLY A 448 -10.59 -25.62 -17.13
CA GLY A 448 -9.89 -25.86 -15.87
C GLY A 448 -10.30 -27.16 -15.19
N LYS A 449 -9.33 -28.03 -14.93
CA LYS A 449 -9.49 -29.10 -13.98
C LYS A 449 -9.42 -28.50 -12.56
N ARG A 450 -10.28 -28.97 -11.66
CA ARG A 450 -10.25 -28.60 -10.25
C ARG A 450 -8.88 -28.91 -9.66
N CYS A 451 -8.24 -27.90 -9.07
CA CYS A 451 -6.91 -28.02 -8.47
C CYS A 451 -6.75 -27.05 -7.31
N PHE A 452 -5.62 -27.13 -6.62
CA PHE A 452 -5.36 -26.29 -5.44
C PHE A 452 -5.35 -24.78 -5.77
N LEU A 453 -5.05 -24.39 -7.01
CA LEU A 453 -5.13 -22.98 -7.45
C LEU A 453 -6.56 -22.42 -7.41
N ASP A 454 -7.58 -23.23 -7.16
CA ASP A 454 -8.94 -22.76 -6.87
C ASP A 454 -8.98 -21.90 -5.61
N VAL A 455 -8.07 -22.17 -4.64
CA VAL A 455 -7.91 -21.32 -3.44
C VAL A 455 -7.54 -19.89 -3.82
N VAL A 456 -6.66 -19.71 -4.81
CA VAL A 456 -6.28 -18.36 -5.31
C VAL A 456 -7.49 -17.67 -5.94
N SER A 457 -8.25 -18.38 -6.78
CA SER A 457 -9.46 -17.83 -7.41
C SER A 457 -10.54 -17.47 -6.38
N LEU A 458 -10.71 -18.29 -5.34
CA LEU A 458 -11.64 -18.02 -4.22
C LEU A 458 -11.21 -16.79 -3.40
N ASN A 459 -9.90 -16.65 -3.13
CA ASN A 459 -9.38 -15.48 -2.44
C ASN A 459 -9.64 -14.18 -3.22
N LEU A 460 -9.29 -14.16 -4.51
CA LEU A 460 -9.47 -12.97 -5.35
C LEU A 460 -10.97 -12.63 -5.52
N CYS A 461 -11.83 -13.63 -5.67
CA CYS A 461 -13.27 -13.43 -5.67
C CYS A 461 -13.74 -12.83 -4.34
N GLY A 462 -13.27 -13.38 -3.22
CA GLY A 462 -13.58 -12.87 -1.88
C GLY A 462 -13.08 -11.44 -1.68
N ALA A 463 -11.89 -11.09 -2.17
CA ALA A 463 -11.36 -9.73 -2.11
C ALA A 463 -12.25 -8.74 -2.90
N TYR A 464 -12.62 -9.08 -4.12
CA TYR A 464 -13.53 -8.24 -4.92
C TYR A 464 -14.87 -8.01 -4.20
N LEU A 465 -15.49 -9.08 -3.69
CA LEU A 465 -16.77 -8.96 -2.99
C LEU A 465 -16.66 -8.21 -1.65
N PHE A 466 -15.56 -8.37 -0.93
CA PHE A 466 -15.30 -7.68 0.33
C PHE A 466 -15.25 -6.17 0.11
N TYR A 467 -14.48 -5.71 -0.87
CA TYR A 467 -14.34 -4.28 -1.13
C TYR A 467 -15.55 -3.63 -1.84
N LEU A 468 -16.55 -4.37 -2.27
CA LEU A 468 -17.84 -3.79 -2.60
C LEU A 468 -18.56 -3.23 -1.36
N ILE A 469 -18.33 -3.83 -0.18
CA ILE A 469 -19.03 -3.50 1.05
C ILE A 469 -18.15 -2.65 1.97
N TRP A 470 -16.86 -2.93 2.03
CA TRP A 470 -15.90 -2.26 2.91
C TRP A 470 -15.36 -0.98 2.28
N GLU A 471 -14.87 -0.03 3.09
CA GLU A 471 -14.09 1.12 2.64
C GLU A 471 -12.96 0.69 1.70
N VAL A 472 -12.60 1.57 0.76
CA VAL A 472 -11.56 1.32 -0.23
C VAL A 472 -10.50 2.42 -0.24
N ASP A 473 -9.31 2.05 -0.67
CA ASP A 473 -8.15 2.89 -0.87
C ASP A 473 -7.27 2.29 -1.95
N ASP A 474 -6.45 3.08 -2.60
CA ASP A 474 -5.59 2.65 -3.72
C ASP A 474 -4.60 1.56 -3.30
N ALA A 475 -4.12 1.59 -2.03
CA ALA A 475 -3.20 0.61 -1.48
C ALA A 475 -3.87 -0.71 -1.01
N TYR A 476 -5.20 -0.84 -1.15
CA TYR A 476 -5.93 -2.00 -0.61
C TYR A 476 -5.83 -3.26 -1.46
N SER A 477 -5.23 -3.18 -2.66
CA SER A 477 -4.87 -4.34 -3.48
C SER A 477 -3.65 -5.11 -2.93
N ILE A 478 -2.76 -4.43 -2.21
CA ILE A 478 -1.45 -4.95 -1.75
C ILE A 478 -1.54 -6.29 -1.01
N PRO A 479 -2.47 -6.54 -0.06
CA PRO A 479 -2.60 -7.84 0.62
C PRO A 479 -2.83 -9.03 -0.32
N PHE A 480 -3.29 -8.78 -1.54
CA PHE A 480 -3.61 -9.77 -2.56
C PHE A 480 -2.61 -9.80 -3.73
N MET A 481 -1.63 -8.89 -3.74
CA MET A 481 -0.64 -8.74 -4.83
C MET A 481 -0.01 -10.07 -5.26
N LEU A 482 0.44 -10.88 -4.30
CA LEU A 482 1.08 -12.17 -4.61
C LEU A 482 0.11 -13.18 -5.25
N LEU A 483 -1.19 -13.11 -4.93
CA LEU A 483 -2.22 -13.94 -5.54
C LEU A 483 -2.52 -13.50 -6.97
N PHE A 484 -2.57 -12.19 -7.22
CA PHE A 484 -2.67 -11.64 -8.58
C PHE A 484 -1.49 -12.09 -9.44
N LEU A 485 -0.26 -11.94 -8.98
CA LEU A 485 0.96 -12.34 -9.66
C LEU A 485 1.03 -13.86 -9.92
N MET A 486 0.46 -14.69 -9.02
CA MET A 486 0.32 -16.13 -9.27
C MET A 486 -0.61 -16.40 -10.46
N MET A 487 -1.74 -15.70 -10.55
CA MET A 487 -2.68 -15.84 -11.66
C MET A 487 -2.11 -15.24 -12.96
N GLU A 488 -1.37 -14.14 -12.89
CA GLU A 488 -0.63 -13.56 -14.00
C GLU A 488 0.36 -14.57 -14.59
N ALA A 489 1.16 -15.23 -13.74
CA ALA A 489 2.09 -16.26 -14.18
C ALA A 489 1.40 -17.42 -14.92
N VAL A 490 0.21 -17.81 -14.44
CA VAL A 490 -0.63 -18.82 -15.10
C VAL A 490 -1.16 -18.30 -16.43
N GLY A 491 -1.66 -17.07 -16.49
CA GLY A 491 -2.14 -16.43 -17.71
C GLY A 491 -1.05 -16.32 -18.78
N MET A 492 0.16 -15.91 -18.38
CA MET A 492 1.31 -15.80 -19.28
C MET A 492 1.75 -17.17 -19.82
N GLU A 493 1.71 -18.24 -19.01
CA GLU A 493 1.98 -19.60 -19.48
C GLU A 493 0.96 -20.04 -20.54
N LEU A 494 -0.31 -19.66 -20.39
CA LEU A 494 -1.36 -19.97 -21.37
C LEU A 494 -1.13 -19.24 -22.71
N VAL A 495 -0.69 -17.98 -22.65
CA VAL A 495 -0.30 -17.20 -23.83
C VAL A 495 0.88 -17.87 -24.52
N GLU A 496 1.90 -18.29 -23.77
CA GLU A 496 3.08 -18.99 -24.30
C GLU A 496 2.69 -20.29 -25.02
N ASP A 497 1.84 -21.12 -24.41
CA ASP A 497 1.34 -22.35 -25.00
C ASP A 497 0.54 -22.08 -26.29
N GLY A 498 -0.23 -21.00 -26.34
CA GLY A 498 -0.96 -20.54 -27.51
C GLY A 498 -0.03 -20.15 -28.65
N PHE A 499 0.97 -19.32 -28.34
CA PHE A 499 1.98 -18.89 -29.30
C PHE A 499 2.83 -20.07 -29.85
N ALA A 500 3.20 -21.02 -29.02
CA ALA A 500 3.94 -22.21 -29.45
C ALA A 500 3.19 -22.99 -30.55
N ARG A 501 1.87 -23.17 -30.38
CA ARG A 501 1.00 -23.85 -31.34
C ARG A 501 0.86 -23.06 -32.69
N ILE A 502 0.86 -21.72 -32.59
CA ILE A 502 0.82 -20.87 -33.80
C ILE A 502 2.15 -20.92 -34.53
N GLN A 503 3.29 -20.93 -33.84
CA GLN A 503 4.62 -21.01 -34.41
C GLN A 503 4.90 -22.33 -35.12
N GLU A 504 4.34 -23.45 -34.66
CA GLU A 504 4.40 -24.72 -35.39
C GLU A 504 3.72 -24.62 -36.76
N LYS A 505 2.72 -23.73 -36.89
CA LYS A 505 1.95 -23.51 -38.12
C LYS A 505 2.48 -22.38 -39.01
N ALA A 506 3.18 -21.39 -38.43
CA ALA A 506 3.67 -20.20 -39.17
C ALA A 506 5.11 -19.85 -38.78
N ARG A 507 6.05 -19.99 -39.74
CA ARG A 507 7.50 -19.66 -39.58
C ARG A 507 7.81 -18.18 -39.31
N THR A 508 6.82 -17.27 -39.34
CA THR A 508 6.98 -15.82 -39.40
C THR A 508 7.11 -15.10 -38.04
N VAL A 509 6.96 -15.77 -36.88
CA VAL A 509 6.86 -15.12 -35.55
C VAL A 509 8.23 -14.95 -34.85
N ARG A 510 9.36 -15.11 -35.53
CA ARG A 510 10.71 -15.02 -34.91
C ARG A 510 11.10 -13.60 -34.44
N PHE A 511 10.48 -12.55 -34.98
CA PHE A 511 10.87 -11.15 -34.74
C PHE A 511 10.01 -10.41 -33.71
N ALA A 512 8.94 -11.01 -33.18
CA ALA A 512 7.99 -10.34 -32.28
C ALA A 512 8.62 -9.70 -31.02
N PRO A 513 9.57 -10.35 -30.30
CA PRO A 513 10.16 -9.72 -29.12
C PRO A 513 11.04 -8.50 -29.42
N ALA A 514 11.78 -8.52 -30.54
CA ALA A 514 12.61 -7.37 -30.92
C ALA A 514 11.75 -6.19 -31.40
N ALA A 515 10.70 -6.46 -32.15
CA ALA A 515 9.73 -5.45 -32.57
C ALA A 515 9.00 -4.86 -31.36
N ALA A 516 8.63 -5.70 -30.37
CA ALA A 516 8.02 -5.24 -29.11
C ALA A 516 8.98 -4.36 -28.30
N ALA A 517 10.26 -4.73 -28.20
CA ALA A 517 11.27 -3.89 -27.54
C ALA A 517 11.42 -2.54 -28.24
N ALA A 518 11.50 -2.52 -29.57
CA ALA A 518 11.57 -1.27 -30.34
C ALA A 518 10.31 -0.41 -30.15
N GLY A 519 9.12 -1.03 -30.14
CA GLY A 519 7.85 -0.35 -29.86
C GLY A 519 7.81 0.25 -28.45
N LEU A 520 8.23 -0.48 -27.43
CA LEU A 520 8.34 0.02 -26.05
C LEU A 520 9.31 1.20 -25.97
N LEU A 521 10.49 1.09 -26.56
CA LEU A 521 11.46 2.20 -26.60
C LEU A 521 10.86 3.44 -27.27
N ALA A 522 10.09 3.30 -28.35
CA ALA A 522 9.41 4.40 -29.00
C ALA A 522 8.34 5.03 -28.10
N VAL A 523 7.55 4.22 -27.38
CA VAL A 523 6.54 4.69 -26.44
C VAL A 523 7.20 5.45 -25.29
N PHE A 524 8.25 4.88 -24.67
CA PHE A 524 8.95 5.55 -23.57
C PHE A 524 9.71 6.80 -24.01
N ALA A 525 10.25 6.83 -25.24
CA ALA A 525 10.84 8.05 -25.82
C ALA A 525 9.76 9.15 -26.03
N GLY A 526 8.55 8.74 -26.43
CA GLY A 526 7.40 9.64 -26.51
C GLY A 526 7.03 10.22 -25.14
N VAL A 527 6.89 9.36 -24.11
CA VAL A 527 6.63 9.77 -22.72
C VAL A 527 7.73 10.74 -22.22
N ALA A 528 9.00 10.42 -22.52
CA ALA A 528 10.12 11.28 -22.15
C ALA A 528 10.12 12.65 -22.86
N ALA A 529 9.67 12.70 -24.10
CA ALA A 529 9.53 13.96 -24.85
C ALA A 529 8.41 14.83 -24.29
N VAL A 530 7.32 14.19 -23.86
CA VAL A 530 6.15 14.83 -23.28
C VAL A 530 6.45 15.38 -21.90
N GLY A 531 7.05 14.60 -21.00
CA GLY A 531 7.40 15.02 -19.65
C GLY A 531 8.38 16.21 -19.62
N ARG A 532 9.06 16.49 -20.75
CA ARG A 532 9.91 17.69 -20.90
C ARG A 532 9.15 18.94 -21.35
N SER A 533 7.91 18.82 -21.78
CA SER A 533 7.25 19.87 -22.57
C SER A 533 6.23 20.72 -21.84
N GLY A 534 6.00 20.60 -20.51
CA GLY A 534 4.99 21.48 -20.04
C GLY A 534 4.46 21.53 -18.63
N ALA A 535 4.86 20.76 -17.68
CA ALA A 535 4.49 21.01 -16.29
C ALA A 535 5.68 21.65 -15.55
N PRO A 536 5.46 22.68 -14.69
CA PRO A 536 6.50 23.16 -13.83
C PRO A 536 6.99 22.03 -12.92
N VAL A 537 8.28 21.75 -13.02
CA VAL A 537 8.93 20.65 -12.33
C VAL A 537 9.43 21.16 -11.00
N ARG A 538 9.03 20.52 -9.90
CA ARG A 538 9.56 20.80 -8.57
C ARG A 538 10.80 19.94 -8.32
N GLU A 539 11.96 20.59 -8.16
CA GLU A 539 13.17 19.93 -7.66
C GLU A 539 13.34 20.20 -6.17
N TYR A 540 12.95 19.25 -5.35
CA TYR A 540 12.96 19.40 -3.90
C TYR A 540 14.39 19.47 -3.32
N ALA A 541 14.61 20.49 -2.49
CA ALA A 541 15.75 20.61 -1.60
C ALA A 541 15.45 19.99 -0.23
N VAL A 542 14.23 20.22 0.28
CA VAL A 542 13.69 19.61 1.50
C VAL A 542 12.25 19.21 1.23
N LEU A 543 11.82 18.08 1.77
CA LEU A 543 10.44 17.63 1.70
C LEU A 543 10.04 16.97 3.02
N GLN A 544 9.28 17.70 3.83
CA GLN A 544 8.76 17.31 5.12
C GLN A 544 7.23 17.48 5.16
N ASP A 545 6.53 16.91 4.18
CA ASP A 545 5.08 16.84 4.15
C ASP A 545 4.63 15.70 5.07
N GLN A 546 4.37 16.04 6.34
CA GLN A 546 4.00 15.10 7.38
C GLN A 546 2.55 15.30 7.82
N GLU A 547 1.97 14.27 8.41
CA GLU A 547 0.70 14.38 9.10
C GLU A 547 0.89 15.21 10.37
N THR A 548 -0.04 16.13 10.60
CA THR A 548 0.06 17.13 11.65
C THR A 548 -0.49 16.64 12.98
N SER A 549 0.19 17.01 14.06
CA SER A 549 -0.38 17.04 15.40
C SER A 549 -1.07 18.39 15.64
N ARG A 550 -2.13 18.42 16.46
CA ARG A 550 -2.88 19.65 16.78
C ARG A 550 -2.63 20.14 18.21
N ASP A 551 -1.64 19.60 18.87
CA ASP A 551 -1.39 19.89 20.30
C ASP A 551 -0.62 21.20 20.51
N LEU A 552 0.03 21.72 19.45
CA LEU A 552 0.75 23.00 19.44
C LEU A 552 0.12 23.92 18.39
N LEU A 553 -0.13 25.16 18.75
CA LEU A 553 -0.62 26.19 17.83
C LEU A 553 0.53 27.12 17.42
N LEU A 554 0.96 27.00 16.18
CA LEU A 554 1.95 27.89 15.57
C LEU A 554 1.22 29.02 14.80
N GLN A 555 0.92 30.13 15.49
CA GLN A 555 0.12 31.24 14.96
C GLN A 555 0.86 32.59 14.99
N THR A 556 2.04 32.64 15.62
CA THR A 556 2.84 33.85 15.77
C THR A 556 4.26 33.61 15.28
N ASP A 557 5.25 34.28 15.86
CA ASP A 557 6.63 34.21 15.42
C ASP A 557 7.25 32.84 15.77
N PHE A 558 7.78 32.16 14.75
CA PHE A 558 8.52 30.90 14.88
C PHE A 558 9.53 30.76 13.73
N SER A 559 10.44 29.80 13.87
CA SER A 559 11.40 29.52 12.82
C SER A 559 11.74 28.02 12.74
N GLN A 560 12.05 27.56 11.53
CA GLN A 560 12.52 26.21 11.23
C GLN A 560 13.88 26.29 10.57
N THR A 561 14.86 25.58 11.11
CA THR A 561 16.13 25.42 10.40
C THR A 561 16.06 24.27 9.40
N PHE A 562 16.78 24.37 8.29
CA PHE A 562 16.91 23.30 7.30
C PHE A 562 18.26 23.38 6.59
N ARG A 563 18.75 22.26 6.11
CA ARG A 563 20.05 22.15 5.47
C ARG A 563 19.93 21.76 4.00
N THR A 564 20.61 22.51 3.13
CA THR A 564 20.63 22.20 1.69
C THR A 564 21.82 22.83 0.98
N GLY A 565 22.29 22.16 -0.10
CA GLY A 565 23.22 22.71 -1.11
C GLY A 565 22.55 22.85 -2.47
N LYS A 566 21.22 22.68 -2.56
CA LYS A 566 20.46 22.80 -3.81
C LYS A 566 19.86 24.18 -3.94
N PRO A 567 19.75 24.73 -5.17
CA PRO A 567 19.00 25.96 -5.41
C PRO A 567 17.51 25.79 -5.07
N PHE A 568 16.89 26.89 -4.62
CA PHE A 568 15.46 26.93 -4.32
C PHE A 568 14.89 28.36 -4.48
N ASP A 569 13.59 28.43 -4.79
CA ASP A 569 12.84 29.67 -5.01
C ASP A 569 11.39 29.60 -4.51
N HIS A 570 11.00 28.46 -3.93
CA HIS A 570 9.66 28.21 -3.41
C HIS A 570 9.72 27.48 -2.07
N VAL A 571 8.73 27.79 -1.23
CA VAL A 571 8.41 27.04 -0.01
C VAL A 571 6.92 26.71 -0.02
N ASP A 572 6.58 25.45 0.19
CA ASP A 572 5.24 25.04 0.59
C ASP A 572 5.19 24.93 2.12
N LEU A 573 4.18 25.55 2.71
CA LEU A 573 3.89 25.50 4.14
C LEU A 573 2.51 24.86 4.32
N TRP A 574 2.41 23.81 5.07
CA TRP A 574 1.11 23.22 5.38
C TRP A 574 0.42 24.07 6.43
N VAL A 575 -0.78 24.56 6.13
CA VAL A 575 -1.53 25.50 6.96
C VAL A 575 -2.98 25.03 7.15
N ALA A 576 -3.62 25.50 8.23
CA ALA A 576 -5.06 25.41 8.43
C ALA A 576 -5.65 26.80 8.60
N ASN A 577 -6.55 27.17 7.68
CA ASN A 577 -7.33 28.39 7.73
C ASN A 577 -8.82 28.06 7.80
N TRP A 578 -9.36 28.00 9.01
CA TRP A 578 -10.75 27.59 9.25
C TRP A 578 -11.76 28.69 8.88
N ASP A 579 -11.33 29.96 8.87
CA ASP A 579 -12.17 31.12 8.69
C ASP A 579 -12.12 31.68 7.25
N GLY A 580 -11.30 31.06 6.39
CA GLY A 580 -11.19 31.40 4.99
C GLY A 580 -10.83 32.88 4.76
N ALA A 581 -11.61 33.58 3.96
CA ALA A 581 -11.37 35.00 3.61
C ALA A 581 -11.54 35.98 4.80
N ALA A 582 -12.09 35.55 5.93
CA ALA A 582 -12.19 36.38 7.14
C ALA A 582 -10.88 36.45 7.93
N ASN A 583 -9.90 35.57 7.60
CA ASN A 583 -8.58 35.57 8.22
C ASN A 583 -7.81 36.82 7.78
N ASP A 584 -7.58 37.74 8.70
CA ASP A 584 -6.95 39.04 8.49
C ASP A 584 -5.45 39.04 8.83
N SER A 585 -4.87 37.87 9.14
CA SER A 585 -3.45 37.75 9.47
C SER A 585 -2.53 37.97 8.26
N VAL A 586 -1.41 38.65 8.48
CA VAL A 586 -0.34 38.85 7.50
C VAL A 586 0.99 38.51 8.14
N TYR A 587 1.78 37.69 7.45
CA TYR A 587 3.10 37.26 7.92
C TYR A 587 4.18 37.65 6.93
N GLU A 588 5.38 37.99 7.44
CA GLU A 588 6.61 38.01 6.69
C GLU A 588 7.33 36.66 6.78
N LEU A 589 7.61 36.05 5.66
CA LEU A 589 8.52 34.93 5.53
C LEU A 589 9.90 35.46 5.19
N ARG A 590 10.93 34.98 5.91
CA ARG A 590 12.33 35.30 5.65
C ARG A 590 13.15 34.03 5.59
N ILE A 591 14.01 33.90 4.62
CA ILE A 591 15.05 32.88 4.55
C ILE A 591 16.36 33.53 4.98
N LEU A 592 16.94 33.06 6.06
CA LEU A 592 18.21 33.56 6.59
C LEU A 592 19.32 32.54 6.31
N GLU A 593 20.49 33.04 5.95
CA GLU A 593 21.72 32.25 5.89
C GLU A 593 22.29 32.00 7.31
N GLU A 594 23.29 31.16 7.42
CA GLU A 594 23.91 30.79 8.69
C GLU A 594 24.49 31.98 9.47
N ASP A 595 24.93 33.03 8.77
CA ASP A 595 25.41 34.30 9.34
C ASP A 595 24.31 35.28 9.73
N GLY A 596 23.04 34.96 9.50
CA GLY A 596 21.87 35.79 9.71
C GLY A 596 21.53 36.74 8.57
N THR A 597 22.25 36.68 7.47
CA THR A 597 21.94 37.49 6.26
C THR A 597 20.62 37.02 5.65
N VAL A 598 19.78 37.97 5.21
CA VAL A 598 18.49 37.64 4.57
C VAL A 598 18.73 37.27 3.10
N ALA A 599 18.63 35.99 2.77
CA ALA A 599 18.74 35.49 1.41
C ALA A 599 17.46 35.73 0.58
N ALA A 600 16.28 35.66 1.21
CA ALA A 600 15.00 35.88 0.55
C ALA A 600 13.93 36.39 1.51
N ARG A 601 12.88 37.04 0.96
CA ARG A 601 11.69 37.48 1.71
C ARG A 601 10.45 37.31 0.86
N ALA A 602 9.32 37.03 1.53
CA ALA A 602 8.01 36.99 0.92
C ALA A 602 6.93 37.31 1.96
N GLU A 603 5.69 37.51 1.51
CA GLU A 603 4.54 37.79 2.34
C GLU A 603 3.57 36.58 2.29
N ILE A 604 2.95 36.27 3.42
CA ILE A 604 1.88 35.27 3.54
C ILE A 604 0.63 36.01 3.97
N ILE A 605 -0.44 35.87 3.18
CA ILE A 605 -1.73 36.52 3.44
C ILE A 605 -2.71 35.49 3.92
N GLY A 606 -3.15 35.61 5.19
CA GLY A 606 -4.05 34.64 5.84
C GLY A 606 -5.34 34.39 5.07
N ALA A 607 -5.95 35.45 4.51
CA ALA A 607 -7.16 35.34 3.69
C ALA A 607 -7.00 34.42 2.44
N GLN A 608 -5.77 34.21 1.97
CA GLN A 608 -5.45 33.35 0.83
C GLN A 608 -5.02 31.95 1.23
N ALA A 609 -4.79 31.72 2.53
CA ALA A 609 -4.36 30.42 3.03
C ALA A 609 -5.49 29.38 2.86
N PRO A 610 -5.18 28.17 2.38
CA PRO A 610 -6.16 27.10 2.24
C PRO A 610 -6.57 26.53 3.59
N CYS A 611 -7.73 25.88 3.61
CA CYS A 611 -8.15 25.07 4.77
C CYS A 611 -7.46 23.70 4.68
N ILE A 612 -6.50 23.43 5.56
CA ILE A 612 -5.71 22.19 5.64
C ILE A 612 -5.13 21.77 4.28
N ASN A 613 -4.16 22.57 3.80
CA ASN A 613 -3.40 22.24 2.59
C ASN A 613 -2.09 23.03 2.55
N ALA A 614 -1.25 22.75 1.57
CA ALA A 614 -0.04 23.50 1.31
C ALA A 614 -0.35 24.91 0.80
N TYR A 615 0.26 25.92 1.42
CA TYR A 615 0.31 27.30 0.96
C TYR A 615 1.67 27.53 0.29
N THR A 616 1.68 27.75 -1.01
CA THR A 616 2.92 27.97 -1.78
C THR A 616 3.35 29.42 -1.72
N VAL A 617 4.58 29.65 -1.31
CA VAL A 617 5.23 30.98 -1.27
C VAL A 617 6.41 30.97 -2.22
N SER A 618 6.44 31.92 -3.16
CA SER A 618 7.54 32.12 -4.09
C SER A 618 8.39 33.35 -3.72
N PHE A 619 9.69 33.27 -3.95
CA PHE A 619 10.64 34.35 -3.66
C PHE A 619 11.83 34.37 -4.64
N ALA A 620 12.74 35.35 -4.50
CA ALA A 620 13.94 35.39 -5.32
C ALA A 620 14.79 34.13 -5.15
N ARG A 621 15.23 33.55 -6.26
CA ARG A 621 16.01 32.30 -6.28
C ARG A 621 17.25 32.38 -5.42
N VAL A 622 17.38 31.47 -4.46
CA VAL A 622 18.57 31.30 -3.61
C VAL A 622 19.43 30.20 -4.22
N VAL A 623 20.72 30.45 -4.38
CA VAL A 623 21.70 29.52 -4.94
C VAL A 623 22.81 29.31 -3.92
N PRO A 624 22.80 28.25 -3.14
CA PRO A 624 23.86 27.94 -2.20
C PRO A 624 25.21 27.72 -2.90
N GLU A 625 26.28 28.25 -2.34
CA GLU A 625 27.66 27.97 -2.81
C GLU A 625 28.13 26.58 -2.35
N ALA A 626 27.66 26.12 -1.19
CA ALA A 626 27.91 24.85 -0.61
C ALA A 626 26.69 24.40 0.20
N GLU A 627 26.71 23.18 0.71
CA GLU A 627 25.71 22.70 1.64
C GLU A 627 25.83 23.47 2.97
N GLN A 628 24.77 24.19 3.35
CA GLN A 628 24.72 25.01 4.56
C GLN A 628 23.34 25.00 5.19
N THR A 629 23.25 25.46 6.44
CA THR A 629 21.99 25.61 7.16
C THR A 629 21.35 26.94 6.85
N TYR A 630 20.05 26.90 6.54
CA TYR A 630 19.18 28.06 6.41
C TYR A 630 18.17 28.08 7.53
N THR A 631 17.65 29.28 7.85
CA THR A 631 16.54 29.45 8.78
C THR A 631 15.34 30.04 8.01
N LEU A 632 14.25 29.27 7.97
CA LEU A 632 12.93 29.74 7.56
C LEU A 632 12.29 30.42 8.77
N GLU A 633 12.12 31.73 8.73
CA GLU A 633 11.54 32.53 9.80
C GLU A 633 10.17 33.05 9.35
N ILE A 634 9.15 32.85 10.18
CA ILE A 634 7.78 33.36 9.98
C ILE A 634 7.48 34.35 11.10
N ARG A 635 7.12 35.59 10.73
CA ARG A 635 6.77 36.65 11.68
C ARG A 635 5.41 37.23 11.38
N LEU A 636 4.57 37.33 12.39
CA LEU A 636 3.28 38.00 12.31
C LEU A 636 3.51 39.53 12.25
N THR A 637 3.11 40.17 11.12
CA THR A 637 3.34 41.61 10.91
C THR A 637 2.22 42.49 11.45
N ASN A 638 1.03 41.92 11.66
CA ASN A 638 -0.13 42.62 12.22
C ASN A 638 -0.69 41.87 13.48
N PRO A 639 -0.01 42.03 14.63
CA PRO A 639 -0.35 41.24 15.84
C PRO A 639 -1.76 41.49 16.37
N ASP A 640 -2.39 42.60 15.99
CA ASP A 640 -3.76 42.97 16.37
C ASP A 640 -4.84 42.28 15.52
N CYS A 641 -4.49 41.40 14.57
CA CYS A 641 -5.43 40.67 13.75
C CYS A 641 -6.36 39.79 14.62
N ALA A 642 -7.64 39.72 14.23
CA ALA A 642 -8.64 38.96 14.96
C ALA A 642 -8.51 37.45 14.76
N ILE A 643 -8.12 37.05 13.55
CA ILE A 643 -8.03 35.65 13.13
C ILE A 643 -6.63 35.38 12.59
N LYS A 644 -6.04 34.28 13.04
CA LYS A 644 -4.68 33.86 12.67
C LYS A 644 -4.69 32.57 11.87
N THR A 645 -3.67 32.40 11.01
CA THR A 645 -3.43 31.13 10.32
C THR A 645 -2.69 30.16 11.25
N ASP A 646 -3.15 28.91 11.32
CA ASP A 646 -2.43 27.83 11.98
C ASP A 646 -1.41 27.23 11.01
N PHE A 647 -0.12 27.27 11.36
CA PHE A 647 0.92 26.54 10.64
C PHE A 647 1.04 25.14 11.21
N LEU A 648 1.02 24.17 10.34
CA LEU A 648 1.02 22.79 10.73
C LEU A 648 2.46 22.30 10.92
N TYR A 649 2.64 21.45 11.91
CA TYR A 649 3.92 20.88 12.28
C TYR A 649 3.79 19.38 12.42
N TYR A 650 4.93 18.73 12.41
CA TYR A 650 5.07 17.34 12.66
C TYR A 650 5.84 17.12 13.98
N GLY A 651 5.30 16.33 14.86
CA GLY A 651 5.99 16.03 16.11
C GLY A 651 5.38 14.84 16.82
N THR A 652 6.23 13.93 17.23
CA THR A 652 5.85 12.77 18.05
C THR A 652 6.23 12.95 19.50
N GLY A 653 7.08 13.94 19.80
CA GLY A 653 7.72 14.12 21.08
C GLY A 653 8.75 13.04 21.43
N VAL A 654 8.81 11.95 20.64
CA VAL A 654 9.65 10.77 20.88
C VAL A 654 10.75 10.63 19.83
N TRP A 655 10.50 11.09 18.61
CA TRP A 655 11.36 10.88 17.48
C TRP A 655 11.55 12.14 16.65
N ASP A 656 12.80 12.50 16.40
CA ASP A 656 13.17 13.55 15.47
C ASP A 656 13.10 13.00 14.04
N MET A 657 12.15 13.51 13.26
CA MET A 657 11.88 13.02 11.90
C MET A 657 12.72 13.74 10.85
N TYR A 658 13.19 14.95 11.14
CA TYR A 658 14.04 15.74 10.28
C TYR A 658 15.30 16.17 11.02
N GLY A 659 16.26 15.25 11.16
CA GLY A 659 17.48 15.45 11.91
C GLY A 659 18.46 16.52 11.36
N ASP A 660 18.15 17.12 10.20
CA ASP A 660 18.94 18.21 9.59
C ASP A 660 18.38 19.60 9.93
N GLY A 661 17.41 19.70 10.85
CA GLY A 661 16.80 20.96 11.25
C GLY A 661 16.12 20.89 12.61
N ALA A 662 15.59 22.02 13.09
CA ALA A 662 14.84 22.13 14.33
C ALA A 662 13.82 23.27 14.26
N LEU A 663 12.69 23.12 14.96
CA LEU A 663 11.64 24.15 15.11
C LEU A 663 11.84 24.95 16.39
N TYR A 664 11.74 26.27 16.32
CA TYR A 664 11.85 27.20 17.43
C TYR A 664 10.61 28.09 17.54
N ALA A 665 9.98 28.14 18.73
CA ALA A 665 8.81 29.01 18.99
C ALA A 665 8.66 29.43 20.47
N PRO A 666 9.41 30.42 21.04
CA PRO A 666 10.69 30.97 20.62
C PRO A 666 11.89 30.07 20.94
N GLU A 667 11.74 29.10 21.85
CA GLU A 667 12.76 28.09 22.18
C GLU A 667 12.60 26.87 21.28
N GLU A 668 13.67 26.08 21.17
CA GLU A 668 13.63 24.82 20.43
C GLU A 668 12.55 23.88 20.99
N ILE A 669 11.74 23.34 20.10
CA ILE A 669 10.74 22.34 20.46
C ILE A 669 11.31 20.96 20.08
N PRO A 670 11.73 20.15 21.05
CA PRO A 670 12.42 18.89 20.77
C PRO A 670 11.56 17.91 19.96
N ASN A 671 12.16 17.30 18.94
CA ASN A 671 11.54 16.28 18.09
C ASN A 671 10.26 16.77 17.36
N VAL A 672 10.21 18.05 17.04
CA VAL A 672 9.10 18.68 16.32
C VAL A 672 9.67 19.52 15.17
N ASP A 673 9.12 19.34 13.98
CA ASP A 673 9.46 20.09 12.79
C ASP A 673 8.24 20.71 12.13
N LEU A 674 8.41 21.80 11.43
CA LEU A 674 7.39 22.40 10.58
C LEU A 674 7.02 21.40 9.46
N ALA A 675 5.75 21.34 9.08
CA ALA A 675 5.33 20.65 7.88
C ALA A 675 5.58 21.57 6.68
N PHE A 676 6.67 21.34 5.93
CA PHE A 676 7.12 22.22 4.87
C PHE A 676 7.87 21.48 3.76
N ALA A 677 7.95 22.13 2.60
CA ALA A 677 8.84 21.70 1.53
C ALA A 677 9.55 22.90 0.92
N VAL A 678 10.83 22.74 0.60
CA VAL A 678 11.66 23.75 -0.09
C VAL A 678 12.07 23.19 -1.44
N TYR A 679 11.86 23.93 -2.52
CA TYR A 679 12.16 23.44 -3.86
C TYR A 679 12.47 24.54 -4.86
N GLU A 680 13.10 24.16 -5.97
CA GLU A 680 13.24 24.97 -7.17
C GLU A 680 12.14 24.58 -8.17
N GLN A 681 11.39 25.57 -8.66
CA GLN A 681 10.43 25.36 -9.74
C GLN A 681 11.11 25.63 -11.09
N LYS A 682 11.17 24.58 -11.95
CA LYS A 682 11.77 24.65 -13.28
C LYS A 682 10.74 24.68 -14.39
#